data_7628b9242c969a99731e9b05e4042ec9
#
_entry.id   7628b9242c969a99731e9b05e4042ec9
#
_cell.length_a   1.000
_cell.length_b   1.000
_cell.length_c   1.000
_cell.angle_alpha   90.00
_cell.angle_beta   90.00
_cell.angle_gamma   90.00
#
_symmetry.space_group_name_H-M   'P 1'
#
loop_
_entity.id
_entity.type
_entity.pdbx_description
1 polymer ?
#
loop_
_entity_poly.entity_id
_entity_poly.type
_entity_poly.pdbx_seq_one_letter_code
_entity_poly.pdbx_strand_id
1 'polypeptide(L)'
;MSIPQSFIQELLSRVDVVDIVGRYVQLKKGGANFMGLCPFHGEKSPSFSVSPSKQFYHCFGCGKNGNAISFLMDHAGMGFIEAVNDLAQSVGLQVPDDDISPQDRERAAAARQKQATLTDVLEKAADAYRRHLRESQRAIGYFKARGVSGHVAKRYGLGYAPEGWRSLASVFPAYDDPLLEESGLVIVNEEDGGKRYDRFRDRVMFPIRNVKGECIGFGGRVLGDEKPKYLNSPETPVFHKGRELYGLFEARTPIREAGYALVTEGYMDVVALAQLGFPNAVATLGTACTPEHVQKLLRFTDAVVFSFDGDAAGRRAARKALDGALPHATDTRSIKFLFLPAEHDPDSYVREHGADAFARCIAEAMPLSRFLIEAASYGCDLATAEGRARMASNARPLWSALPDGVLRRQLLGELAQLTQLPANDLAALWSQASAHDTHRRAPAGAGAGQAAHAQPHPTDDSPWGAGADGAPPWQGSPDAGYDAAYGSAYPSTSPPYRKSGDWKSKGDWKGKGPWKKRDDSPWPPQPRLPATPMASRVDHAARLLLSHMGFLEHLAQEDHTALCAQPAPHGPLFAWLEAQFHEHGPQPWAVLRESLRGHECEAVAVKVMTGAHAQTEGDEAELRSELTDLLARIQIEQLKEQLQYALASGDLNRWRELDARSRALKAVVAPPAPK
;
A
#
# COMPACT_ATOMS: atom_id res chain seq x y z
N MET A 1 -26.52 8.35 -13.30
CA MET A 1 -27.31 7.38 -14.05
C MET A 1 -28.42 6.87 -13.15
N SER A 2 -29.66 7.24 -13.40
CA SER A 2 -30.82 6.67 -12.71
C SER A 2 -31.53 5.72 -13.69
N ILE A 3 -31.58 4.42 -13.37
CA ILE A 3 -32.35 3.46 -14.16
C ILE A 3 -33.84 3.76 -13.90
N PRO A 4 -34.68 3.92 -14.95
CA PRO A 4 -36.10 4.22 -14.78
C PRO A 4 -36.82 3.16 -13.91
N GLN A 5 -37.67 3.62 -13.00
CA GLN A 5 -38.40 2.73 -12.11
C GLN A 5 -39.32 1.74 -12.85
N SER A 6 -39.88 2.18 -13.99
CA SER A 6 -40.68 1.34 -14.90
C SER A 6 -39.87 0.16 -15.45
N PHE A 7 -38.63 0.36 -15.80
CA PHE A 7 -37.75 -0.70 -16.27
C PHE A 7 -37.44 -1.72 -15.16
N ILE A 8 -37.17 -1.24 -13.94
CA ILE A 8 -36.91 -2.12 -12.78
C ILE A 8 -38.15 -3.00 -12.52
N GLN A 9 -39.35 -2.45 -12.62
CA GLN A 9 -40.59 -3.22 -12.48
C GLN A 9 -40.77 -4.24 -13.60
N GLU A 10 -40.52 -3.85 -14.86
CA GLU A 10 -40.54 -4.76 -15.99
C GLU A 10 -39.52 -5.89 -15.84
N LEU A 11 -38.29 -5.56 -15.45
CA LEU A 11 -37.24 -6.56 -15.21
C LEU A 11 -37.66 -7.57 -14.14
N LEU A 12 -38.15 -7.09 -13.00
CA LEU A 12 -38.58 -7.94 -11.89
C LEU A 12 -39.81 -8.81 -12.26
N SER A 13 -40.65 -8.35 -13.21
CA SER A 13 -41.78 -9.15 -13.70
C SER A 13 -41.38 -10.30 -14.62
N ARG A 14 -40.19 -10.22 -15.25
CA ARG A 14 -39.67 -11.25 -16.19
C ARG A 14 -38.69 -12.21 -15.54
N VAL A 15 -38.11 -11.83 -14.41
CA VAL A 15 -37.14 -12.65 -13.67
C VAL A 15 -37.86 -13.52 -12.64
N ASP A 16 -37.58 -14.81 -12.60
CA ASP A 16 -38.04 -15.65 -11.50
C ASP A 16 -37.01 -15.68 -10.37
N VAL A 17 -37.42 -15.21 -9.19
CA VAL A 17 -36.57 -15.17 -7.98
C VAL A 17 -36.15 -16.60 -7.58
N VAL A 18 -36.94 -17.62 -7.86
CA VAL A 18 -36.60 -19.00 -7.54
C VAL A 18 -35.43 -19.50 -8.39
N ASP A 19 -35.42 -19.14 -9.68
CA ASP A 19 -34.29 -19.46 -10.57
C ASP A 19 -33.00 -18.73 -10.19
N ILE A 20 -33.12 -17.48 -9.82
CA ILE A 20 -31.93 -16.67 -9.41
C ILE A 20 -31.35 -17.19 -8.09
N VAL A 21 -32.18 -17.38 -7.09
CA VAL A 21 -31.77 -17.94 -5.79
C VAL A 21 -31.29 -19.39 -5.93
N GLY A 22 -31.93 -20.17 -6.77
CA GLY A 22 -31.59 -21.58 -7.02
C GLY A 22 -30.16 -21.78 -7.61
N ARG A 23 -29.57 -20.76 -8.23
CA ARG A 23 -28.17 -20.81 -8.67
C ARG A 23 -27.17 -20.90 -7.51
N TYR A 24 -27.59 -20.45 -6.33
CA TYR A 24 -26.72 -20.30 -5.14
C TYR A 24 -27.18 -21.14 -3.95
N VAL A 25 -28.49 -21.45 -3.85
CA VAL A 25 -29.08 -22.12 -2.72
C VAL A 25 -29.84 -23.35 -3.20
N GLN A 26 -29.62 -24.50 -2.57
CA GLN A 26 -30.38 -25.73 -2.88
C GLN A 26 -31.78 -25.57 -2.33
N LEU A 27 -32.73 -25.27 -3.20
CA LEU A 27 -34.15 -25.10 -2.87
C LEU A 27 -34.94 -26.40 -3.03
N LYS A 28 -35.82 -26.70 -2.06
CA LYS A 28 -36.76 -27.80 -2.10
C LYS A 28 -38.19 -27.25 -2.02
N LYS A 29 -39.11 -27.79 -2.80
CA LYS A 29 -40.51 -27.35 -2.78
C LYS A 29 -41.16 -27.70 -1.42
N GLY A 30 -41.68 -26.66 -0.76
CA GLY A 30 -42.36 -26.76 0.53
C GLY A 30 -43.73 -26.09 0.46
N GLY A 31 -44.76 -26.82 -0.03
CA GLY A 31 -46.08 -26.25 -0.27
C GLY A 31 -46.09 -25.26 -1.45
N ALA A 32 -46.59 -24.03 -1.22
CA ALA A 32 -46.63 -22.95 -2.21
C ALA A 32 -45.29 -22.25 -2.42
N ASN A 33 -44.32 -22.44 -1.52
CA ASN A 33 -43.02 -21.81 -1.55
C ASN A 33 -41.89 -22.83 -1.73
N PHE A 34 -40.68 -22.33 -1.97
CA PHE A 34 -39.46 -23.13 -1.94
C PHE A 34 -38.71 -22.84 -0.65
N MET A 35 -38.14 -23.87 -0.01
CA MET A 35 -37.43 -23.81 1.24
C MET A 35 -35.97 -24.24 1.05
N GLY A 36 -35.03 -23.60 1.71
CA GLY A 36 -33.60 -23.94 1.71
C GLY A 36 -32.92 -23.51 2.99
N LEU A 37 -31.63 -23.85 3.11
CA LEU A 37 -30.78 -23.28 4.15
C LEU A 37 -30.44 -21.84 3.77
N CYS A 38 -30.48 -20.95 4.75
CA CYS A 38 -30.21 -19.54 4.51
C CYS A 38 -28.77 -19.32 4.07
N PRO A 39 -28.51 -18.57 2.96
CA PRO A 39 -27.16 -18.25 2.54
C PRO A 39 -26.57 -17.06 3.27
N PHE A 40 -27.33 -16.41 4.17
CA PHE A 40 -26.93 -15.20 4.89
C PHE A 40 -26.55 -15.48 6.35
N HIS A 41 -26.93 -16.61 6.93
CA HIS A 41 -26.52 -17.04 8.27
C HIS A 41 -26.37 -18.57 8.34
N GLY A 42 -25.54 -19.04 9.24
CA GLY A 42 -25.32 -20.48 9.44
C GLY A 42 -26.50 -21.13 10.17
N GLU A 43 -27.17 -22.12 9.54
CA GLU A 43 -28.28 -22.89 10.11
C GLU A 43 -28.22 -24.33 9.71
N LYS A 44 -28.83 -25.21 10.55
CA LYS A 44 -28.95 -26.64 10.25
C LYS A 44 -30.33 -27.06 9.76
N SER A 45 -31.34 -26.23 9.98
CA SER A 45 -32.74 -26.46 9.58
C SER A 45 -33.18 -25.37 8.60
N PRO A 46 -33.88 -25.69 7.50
CA PRO A 46 -34.28 -24.72 6.50
C PRO A 46 -35.23 -23.66 7.07
N SER A 47 -34.79 -22.41 7.14
CA SER A 47 -35.62 -21.26 7.51
C SER A 47 -35.77 -20.24 6.37
N PHE A 48 -35.09 -20.47 5.26
CA PHE A 48 -35.08 -19.56 4.11
C PHE A 48 -36.17 -19.95 3.12
N SER A 49 -37.17 -19.10 2.96
CA SER A 49 -38.35 -19.31 2.11
C SER A 49 -38.30 -18.37 0.90
N VAL A 50 -38.56 -18.95 -0.30
CA VAL A 50 -38.64 -18.21 -1.56
C VAL A 50 -40.04 -18.41 -2.14
N SER A 51 -40.77 -17.32 -2.35
CA SER A 51 -42.13 -17.32 -2.85
C SER A 51 -42.18 -17.00 -4.36
N PRO A 52 -42.51 -17.98 -5.23
CA PRO A 52 -42.63 -17.73 -6.67
C PRO A 52 -43.79 -16.78 -6.99
N SER A 53 -44.88 -16.81 -6.22
CA SER A 53 -46.04 -15.96 -6.47
C SER A 53 -45.82 -14.50 -6.06
N LYS A 54 -45.00 -14.26 -5.03
CA LYS A 54 -44.66 -12.92 -4.55
C LYS A 54 -43.36 -12.38 -5.13
N GLN A 55 -42.58 -13.21 -5.84
CA GLN A 55 -41.25 -12.89 -6.34
C GLN A 55 -40.34 -12.33 -5.26
N PHE A 56 -40.31 -12.98 -4.08
CA PHE A 56 -39.74 -12.48 -2.85
C PHE A 56 -39.17 -13.63 -2.00
N TYR A 57 -38.01 -13.38 -1.37
CA TYR A 57 -37.46 -14.32 -0.39
C TYR A 57 -37.52 -13.72 1.03
N HIS A 58 -37.64 -14.60 2.02
CA HIS A 58 -37.59 -14.22 3.42
C HIS A 58 -36.96 -15.36 4.25
N CYS A 59 -36.02 -15.01 5.10
CA CYS A 59 -35.45 -15.91 6.09
C CYS A 59 -36.12 -15.70 7.45
N PHE A 60 -36.76 -16.71 7.97
CA PHE A 60 -37.41 -16.67 9.30
C PHE A 60 -36.39 -16.74 10.45
N GLY A 61 -35.13 -17.15 10.18
CA GLY A 61 -34.04 -17.17 11.17
C GLY A 61 -33.38 -15.84 11.39
N CYS A 62 -32.92 -15.16 10.33
CA CYS A 62 -32.17 -13.90 10.44
C CYS A 62 -32.94 -12.65 9.94
N GLY A 63 -34.20 -12.80 9.48
CA GLY A 63 -35.02 -11.67 9.01
C GLY A 63 -34.63 -11.11 7.63
N LYS A 64 -33.53 -11.57 6.99
CA LYS A 64 -33.15 -11.13 5.64
C LYS A 64 -34.24 -11.43 4.65
N ASN A 65 -34.58 -10.44 3.83
CA ASN A 65 -35.66 -10.53 2.85
C ASN A 65 -35.40 -9.61 1.65
N GLY A 66 -36.05 -9.87 0.52
CA GLY A 66 -35.94 -9.05 -0.66
C GLY A 66 -36.36 -9.75 -1.96
N ASN A 67 -36.16 -9.06 -3.08
CA ASN A 67 -36.39 -9.55 -4.44
C ASN A 67 -35.08 -10.09 -5.09
N ALA A 68 -35.13 -10.44 -6.37
CA ALA A 68 -33.96 -10.95 -7.10
C ALA A 68 -32.78 -9.95 -7.13
N ILE A 69 -33.04 -8.65 -7.26
CA ILE A 69 -32.00 -7.61 -7.23
C ILE A 69 -31.36 -7.57 -5.85
N SER A 70 -32.16 -7.48 -4.79
CA SER A 70 -31.66 -7.46 -3.40
C SER A 70 -30.85 -8.73 -3.10
N PHE A 71 -31.29 -9.89 -3.60
CA PHE A 71 -30.56 -11.15 -3.42
C PHE A 71 -29.15 -11.09 -4.02
N LEU A 72 -29.01 -10.63 -5.27
CA LEU A 72 -27.70 -10.51 -5.91
C LEU A 72 -26.81 -9.46 -5.23
N MET A 73 -27.39 -8.36 -4.76
CA MET A 73 -26.68 -7.36 -3.99
C MET A 73 -26.16 -7.92 -2.66
N ASP A 74 -27.04 -8.56 -1.89
CA ASP A 74 -26.74 -9.07 -0.56
C ASP A 74 -25.90 -10.37 -0.58
N HIS A 75 -26.15 -11.26 -1.54
CA HIS A 75 -25.49 -12.55 -1.62
C HIS A 75 -24.23 -12.51 -2.48
N ALA A 76 -24.32 -11.99 -3.70
CA ALA A 76 -23.19 -11.95 -4.63
C ALA A 76 -22.30 -10.71 -4.45
N GLY A 77 -22.72 -9.72 -3.62
CA GLY A 77 -21.98 -8.49 -3.40
C GLY A 77 -21.97 -7.55 -4.61
N MET A 78 -22.91 -7.73 -5.52
CA MET A 78 -23.04 -6.88 -6.71
C MET A 78 -23.51 -5.47 -6.33
N GLY A 79 -23.08 -4.45 -7.06
CA GLY A 79 -23.73 -3.14 -7.00
C GLY A 79 -25.12 -3.17 -7.62
N PHE A 80 -25.98 -2.19 -7.28
CA PHE A 80 -27.35 -2.12 -7.83
C PHE A 80 -27.37 -2.17 -9.35
N ILE A 81 -26.58 -1.34 -10.03
CA ILE A 81 -26.49 -1.30 -11.50
C ILE A 81 -25.96 -2.64 -12.05
N GLU A 82 -25.01 -3.26 -11.35
CA GLU A 82 -24.46 -4.55 -11.75
C GLU A 82 -25.49 -5.67 -11.63
N ALA A 83 -26.25 -5.73 -10.53
CA ALA A 83 -27.31 -6.70 -10.33
C ALA A 83 -28.45 -6.51 -11.37
N VAL A 84 -28.85 -5.26 -11.65
CA VAL A 84 -29.86 -4.99 -12.68
C VAL A 84 -29.38 -5.43 -14.07
N ASN A 85 -28.11 -5.14 -14.41
CA ASN A 85 -27.53 -5.57 -15.69
C ASN A 85 -27.45 -7.11 -15.81
N ASP A 86 -27.02 -7.81 -14.75
CA ASP A 86 -26.94 -9.28 -14.74
C ASP A 86 -28.32 -9.92 -14.94
N LEU A 87 -29.33 -9.41 -14.23
CA LEU A 87 -30.71 -9.87 -14.39
C LEU A 87 -31.28 -9.54 -15.77
N ALA A 88 -31.06 -8.32 -16.27
CA ALA A 88 -31.54 -7.90 -17.59
C ALA A 88 -30.94 -8.78 -18.70
N GLN A 89 -29.66 -9.08 -18.62
CA GLN A 89 -28.98 -9.99 -19.54
C GLN A 89 -29.57 -11.40 -19.48
N SER A 90 -29.92 -11.90 -18.29
CA SER A 90 -30.45 -13.25 -18.10
C SER A 90 -31.83 -13.42 -18.76
N VAL A 91 -32.60 -12.36 -18.92
CA VAL A 91 -33.97 -12.37 -19.53
C VAL A 91 -33.99 -11.65 -20.90
N GLY A 92 -32.81 -11.33 -21.48
CA GLY A 92 -32.72 -10.71 -22.81
C GLY A 92 -33.23 -9.27 -22.88
N LEU A 93 -33.32 -8.58 -21.74
CA LEU A 93 -33.67 -7.16 -21.67
C LEU A 93 -32.42 -6.27 -21.79
N GLN A 94 -32.57 -5.14 -22.47
CA GLN A 94 -31.56 -4.07 -22.45
C GLN A 94 -31.96 -2.99 -21.45
N VAL A 95 -31.04 -2.67 -20.54
CA VAL A 95 -31.27 -1.58 -19.58
C VAL A 95 -31.38 -0.27 -20.36
N PRO A 96 -32.49 0.50 -20.22
CA PRO A 96 -32.61 1.79 -20.86
C PRO A 96 -31.59 2.75 -20.25
N ASP A 97 -30.87 3.41 -21.12
CA ASP A 97 -29.93 4.47 -20.76
C ASP A 97 -30.35 5.66 -21.62
N ASP A 98 -31.22 6.50 -21.06
CA ASP A 98 -31.87 7.59 -21.80
C ASP A 98 -30.89 8.69 -22.25
N ASP A 99 -29.67 8.68 -21.69
CA ASP A 99 -28.62 9.67 -21.97
C ASP A 99 -27.45 9.17 -22.85
N ILE A 100 -27.48 7.91 -23.32
CA ILE A 100 -26.36 7.34 -24.09
C ILE A 100 -26.69 7.27 -25.58
N SER A 101 -25.83 7.88 -26.39
CA SER A 101 -25.93 7.83 -27.85
C SER A 101 -25.79 6.38 -28.36
N PRO A 102 -26.35 6.04 -29.56
CA PRO A 102 -26.14 4.71 -30.16
C PRO A 102 -24.68 4.31 -30.27
N GLN A 103 -23.78 5.26 -30.52
CA GLN A 103 -22.31 5.02 -30.55
C GLN A 103 -21.73 4.64 -29.19
N ASP A 104 -22.23 5.27 -28.10
CA ASP A 104 -21.75 4.93 -26.76
C ASP A 104 -22.28 3.57 -26.30
N ARG A 105 -23.48 3.16 -26.74
CA ARG A 105 -24.00 1.79 -26.54
C ARG A 105 -23.14 0.74 -27.22
N GLU A 106 -22.75 1.00 -28.46
CA GLU A 106 -21.88 0.12 -29.23
C GLU A 106 -20.50 0.02 -28.62
N ARG A 107 -19.94 1.15 -28.15
CA ARG A 107 -18.68 1.19 -27.39
C ARG A 107 -18.77 0.42 -26.07
N ALA A 108 -19.87 0.56 -25.32
CA ALA A 108 -20.09 -0.17 -24.07
C ALA A 108 -20.25 -1.67 -24.30
N ALA A 109 -20.94 -2.07 -25.37
CA ALA A 109 -21.06 -3.50 -25.75
C ALA A 109 -19.71 -4.08 -26.18
N ALA A 110 -18.94 -3.35 -27.00
CA ALA A 110 -17.58 -3.74 -27.39
C ALA A 110 -16.64 -3.84 -26.18
N ALA A 111 -16.72 -2.91 -25.24
CA ALA A 111 -15.93 -2.95 -24.00
C ALA A 111 -16.27 -4.18 -23.14
N ARG A 112 -17.56 -4.52 -23.00
CA ARG A 112 -17.98 -5.74 -22.27
C ARG A 112 -17.48 -7.01 -22.93
N GLN A 113 -17.60 -7.09 -24.28
CA GLN A 113 -17.09 -8.23 -25.04
C GLN A 113 -15.58 -8.37 -24.86
N LYS A 114 -14.85 -7.27 -24.91
CA LYS A 114 -13.41 -7.22 -24.69
C LYS A 114 -13.03 -7.67 -23.27
N GLN A 115 -13.76 -7.22 -22.27
CA GLN A 115 -13.56 -7.67 -20.88
C GLN A 115 -13.76 -9.18 -20.72
N ALA A 116 -14.82 -9.74 -21.31
CA ALA A 116 -15.05 -11.18 -21.29
C ALA A 116 -13.89 -11.93 -21.95
N THR A 117 -13.40 -11.46 -23.09
CA THR A 117 -12.25 -12.06 -23.80
C THR A 117 -10.97 -12.00 -22.99
N LEU A 118 -10.70 -10.88 -22.27
CA LEU A 118 -9.53 -10.75 -21.39
C LEU A 118 -9.60 -11.69 -20.18
N THR A 119 -10.78 -11.85 -19.57
CA THR A 119 -10.96 -12.80 -18.46
C THR A 119 -10.79 -14.24 -18.90
N ASP A 120 -11.25 -14.62 -20.12
CA ASP A 120 -11.02 -15.95 -20.69
C ASP A 120 -9.52 -16.24 -20.91
N VAL A 121 -8.75 -15.26 -21.39
CA VAL A 121 -7.30 -15.36 -21.55
C VAL A 121 -6.62 -15.56 -20.20
N LEU A 122 -7.00 -14.76 -19.20
CA LEU A 122 -6.43 -14.85 -17.85
C LEU A 122 -6.77 -16.18 -17.16
N GLU A 123 -8.01 -16.71 -17.32
CA GLU A 123 -8.39 -18.01 -16.76
C GLU A 123 -7.61 -19.15 -17.41
N LYS A 124 -7.41 -19.10 -18.74
CA LYS A 124 -6.58 -20.07 -19.47
C LYS A 124 -5.13 -20.05 -19.00
N ALA A 125 -4.57 -18.87 -18.69
CA ALA A 125 -3.25 -18.74 -18.09
C ALA A 125 -3.22 -19.30 -16.65
N ALA A 126 -4.26 -19.03 -15.84
CA ALA A 126 -4.39 -19.57 -14.49
C ALA A 126 -4.41 -21.10 -14.49
N ASP A 127 -5.13 -21.71 -15.44
CA ASP A 127 -5.15 -23.16 -15.63
C ASP A 127 -3.77 -23.74 -15.98
N ALA A 128 -3.02 -23.03 -16.83
CA ALA A 128 -1.67 -23.43 -17.18
C ALA A 128 -0.73 -23.35 -15.97
N TYR A 129 -0.76 -22.25 -15.21
CA TYR A 129 0.06 -22.11 -13.99
C TYR A 129 -0.31 -23.16 -12.92
N ARG A 130 -1.59 -23.52 -12.79
CA ARG A 130 -2.04 -24.62 -11.91
C ARG A 130 -1.46 -25.98 -12.33
N ARG A 131 -1.36 -26.26 -13.64
CA ARG A 131 -0.74 -27.50 -14.17
C ARG A 131 0.76 -27.49 -13.87
N HIS A 132 1.48 -26.41 -14.19
CA HIS A 132 2.90 -26.27 -13.93
C HIS A 132 3.23 -26.42 -12.43
N LEU A 133 2.37 -25.94 -11.52
CA LEU A 133 2.58 -26.14 -10.09
C LEU A 133 2.59 -27.63 -9.74
N ARG A 134 1.70 -28.44 -10.31
CA ARG A 134 1.62 -29.88 -10.04
C ARG A 134 2.87 -30.65 -10.50
N GLU A 135 3.55 -30.13 -11.51
CA GLU A 135 4.74 -30.70 -12.12
C GLU A 135 6.04 -30.22 -11.45
N SER A 136 6.01 -29.06 -10.80
CA SER A 136 7.20 -28.45 -10.18
C SER A 136 7.38 -28.85 -8.72
N GLN A 137 8.31 -29.81 -8.45
CA GLN A 137 8.66 -30.20 -7.08
C GLN A 137 9.21 -29.02 -6.26
N ARG A 138 9.92 -28.08 -6.90
CA ARG A 138 10.48 -26.88 -6.27
C ARG A 138 9.35 -25.96 -5.79
N ALA A 139 8.35 -25.68 -6.61
CA ALA A 139 7.21 -24.83 -6.23
C ALA A 139 6.30 -25.52 -5.19
N ILE A 140 6.07 -26.83 -5.32
CA ILE A 140 5.36 -27.62 -4.30
C ILE A 140 6.11 -27.59 -2.97
N GLY A 141 7.43 -27.78 -2.99
CA GLY A 141 8.30 -27.72 -1.81
C GLY A 141 8.22 -26.37 -1.11
N TYR A 142 8.20 -25.28 -1.89
CA TYR A 142 8.03 -23.93 -1.37
C TYR A 142 6.71 -23.77 -0.58
N PHE A 143 5.58 -24.17 -1.15
CA PHE A 143 4.29 -24.08 -0.45
C PHE A 143 4.20 -24.99 0.76
N LYS A 144 4.77 -26.21 0.68
CA LYS A 144 4.84 -27.14 1.82
C LYS A 144 5.68 -26.58 2.98
N ALA A 145 6.84 -25.96 2.67
CA ALA A 145 7.68 -25.30 3.67
C ALA A 145 6.96 -24.12 4.36
N ARG A 146 6.02 -23.50 3.66
CA ARG A 146 5.11 -22.47 4.18
C ARG A 146 3.84 -23.05 4.82
N GLY A 147 3.74 -24.36 5.01
CA GLY A 147 2.59 -25.02 5.64
C GLY A 147 1.30 -24.97 4.85
N VAL A 148 1.33 -24.62 3.56
CA VAL A 148 0.13 -24.56 2.70
C VAL A 148 -0.23 -25.96 2.24
N SER A 149 -1.45 -26.41 2.57
CA SER A 149 -1.97 -27.71 2.12
C SER A 149 -2.42 -27.68 0.65
N GLY A 150 -2.49 -28.86 0.02
CA GLY A 150 -3.05 -28.97 -1.33
C GLY A 150 -4.51 -28.53 -1.43
N HIS A 151 -5.28 -28.64 -0.35
CA HIS A 151 -6.66 -28.16 -0.28
C HIS A 151 -6.72 -26.63 -0.40
N VAL A 152 -5.93 -25.91 0.39
CA VAL A 152 -5.85 -24.44 0.35
C VAL A 152 -5.27 -23.98 -0.98
N ALA A 153 -4.21 -24.63 -1.48
CA ALA A 153 -3.63 -24.32 -2.79
C ALA A 153 -4.68 -24.45 -3.92
N LYS A 154 -5.52 -25.47 -3.87
CA LYS A 154 -6.63 -25.67 -4.83
C LYS A 154 -7.71 -24.60 -4.67
N ARG A 155 -8.10 -24.27 -3.43
CA ARG A 155 -9.14 -23.27 -3.14
C ARG A 155 -8.75 -21.89 -3.69
N TYR A 156 -7.50 -21.46 -3.49
CA TYR A 156 -6.99 -20.18 -3.98
C TYR A 156 -6.45 -20.26 -5.42
N GLY A 157 -6.50 -21.42 -6.06
CA GLY A 157 -6.05 -21.60 -7.44
C GLY A 157 -4.56 -21.34 -7.64
N LEU A 158 -3.73 -21.59 -6.62
CA LEU A 158 -2.31 -21.29 -6.67
C LEU A 158 -1.62 -21.99 -7.85
N GLY A 159 -0.62 -21.33 -8.44
CA GLY A 159 0.07 -21.78 -9.62
C GLY A 159 1.58 -21.60 -9.56
N TYR A 160 2.25 -21.93 -10.66
CA TYR A 160 3.66 -21.68 -10.88
C TYR A 160 3.91 -21.23 -12.32
N ALA A 161 4.55 -20.10 -12.50
CA ALA A 161 5.09 -19.65 -13.76
C ALA A 161 6.49 -20.22 -13.92
N PRO A 162 6.75 -21.11 -14.91
CA PRO A 162 8.04 -21.76 -15.09
C PRO A 162 9.16 -20.76 -15.37
N GLU A 163 10.40 -21.22 -15.14
CA GLU A 163 11.59 -20.54 -15.61
C GLU A 163 11.61 -20.56 -17.15
N GLY A 164 11.77 -19.42 -17.75
CA GLY A 164 11.80 -19.28 -19.21
C GLY A 164 11.12 -18.00 -19.68
N TRP A 165 11.52 -17.57 -20.86
CA TRP A 165 11.08 -16.28 -21.40
C TRP A 165 9.72 -16.32 -22.09
N ARG A 166 9.27 -17.49 -22.58
CA ARG A 166 8.07 -17.68 -23.41
C ARG A 166 7.33 -18.98 -23.05
N SER A 167 7.15 -19.27 -21.78
CA SER A 167 6.47 -20.49 -21.31
C SER A 167 5.00 -20.52 -21.74
N LEU A 168 4.35 -19.35 -21.79
CA LEU A 168 2.97 -19.19 -22.23
C LEU A 168 2.77 -19.45 -23.74
N ALA A 169 3.83 -19.48 -24.56
CA ALA A 169 3.70 -19.81 -25.98
C ALA A 169 3.17 -21.24 -26.20
N SER A 170 3.38 -22.15 -25.25
CA SER A 170 2.79 -23.49 -25.28
C SER A 170 1.27 -23.49 -25.00
N VAL A 171 0.77 -22.45 -24.36
CA VAL A 171 -0.63 -22.29 -23.99
C VAL A 171 -1.41 -21.46 -25.01
N PHE A 172 -0.72 -20.47 -25.58
CA PHE A 172 -1.24 -19.52 -26.56
C PHE A 172 -0.44 -19.63 -27.86
N PRO A 173 -0.91 -20.43 -28.85
CA PRO A 173 -0.21 -20.60 -30.11
C PRO A 173 0.01 -19.27 -30.88
N ALA A 174 -0.98 -18.35 -30.82
CA ALA A 174 -0.87 -16.98 -31.30
C ALA A 174 -0.23 -16.11 -30.20
N TYR A 175 1.07 -16.30 -29.93
CA TYR A 175 1.77 -15.59 -28.84
C TYR A 175 1.92 -14.09 -29.11
N ASP A 176 1.71 -13.65 -30.36
CA ASP A 176 1.75 -12.25 -30.76
C ASP A 176 0.38 -11.56 -30.66
N ASP A 177 -0.65 -12.27 -30.16
CA ASP A 177 -1.97 -11.71 -29.96
C ASP A 177 -1.90 -10.50 -28.99
N PRO A 178 -2.44 -9.33 -29.38
CA PRO A 178 -2.48 -8.14 -28.53
C PRO A 178 -3.17 -8.37 -27.17
N LEU A 179 -4.10 -9.32 -27.08
CA LEU A 179 -4.79 -9.66 -25.84
C LEU A 179 -3.84 -10.15 -24.74
N LEU A 180 -2.71 -10.78 -25.09
CA LEU A 180 -1.72 -11.24 -24.12
C LEU A 180 -0.95 -10.07 -23.48
N GLU A 181 -0.70 -9.03 -24.24
CA GLU A 181 -0.10 -7.79 -23.74
C GLU A 181 -1.12 -7.00 -22.92
N GLU A 182 -2.33 -6.82 -23.44
CA GLU A 182 -3.39 -6.06 -22.78
C GLU A 182 -3.86 -6.71 -21.48
N SER A 183 -3.82 -8.05 -21.38
CA SER A 183 -4.08 -8.79 -20.13
C SER A 183 -2.92 -8.70 -19.13
N GLY A 184 -1.78 -8.12 -19.51
CA GLY A 184 -0.58 -8.02 -18.68
C GLY A 184 0.16 -9.34 -18.48
N LEU A 185 -0.06 -10.36 -19.31
CA LEU A 185 0.65 -11.64 -19.28
C LEU A 185 1.99 -11.59 -19.99
N VAL A 186 2.09 -10.79 -21.04
CA VAL A 186 3.27 -10.62 -21.89
C VAL A 186 3.73 -9.17 -21.85
N ILE A 187 5.03 -8.97 -21.90
CA ILE A 187 5.67 -7.65 -22.02
C ILE A 187 6.24 -7.56 -23.44
N VAL A 188 5.98 -6.42 -24.10
CA VAL A 188 6.61 -6.06 -25.38
C VAL A 188 7.70 -5.05 -25.10
N ASN A 189 8.93 -5.35 -25.47
CA ASN A 189 10.05 -4.42 -25.35
C ASN A 189 10.31 -3.75 -26.70
N GLU A 190 9.83 -2.52 -26.84
CA GLU A 190 9.99 -1.72 -28.06
C GLU A 190 11.46 -1.38 -28.35
N GLU A 191 12.28 -1.18 -27.31
CA GLU A 191 13.71 -0.86 -27.43
C GLU A 191 14.52 -2.05 -28.01
N ASP A 192 14.03 -3.27 -27.86
CA ASP A 192 14.67 -4.51 -28.30
C ASP A 192 13.98 -5.08 -29.57
N GLY A 193 13.43 -4.21 -30.42
CA GLY A 193 12.79 -4.56 -31.68
C GLY A 193 11.45 -5.29 -31.52
N GLY A 194 10.67 -4.98 -30.50
CA GLY A 194 9.36 -5.57 -30.28
C GLY A 194 9.40 -6.99 -29.74
N LYS A 195 10.49 -7.40 -29.09
CA LYS A 195 10.59 -8.73 -28.45
C LYS A 195 9.53 -8.90 -27.39
N ARG A 196 8.84 -10.03 -27.46
CA ARG A 196 7.78 -10.42 -26.54
C ARG A 196 8.26 -11.50 -25.59
N TYR A 197 7.96 -11.35 -24.28
CA TYR A 197 8.30 -12.31 -23.24
C TYR A 197 7.28 -12.33 -22.11
N ASP A 198 7.19 -13.47 -21.41
CA ASP A 198 6.27 -13.66 -20.28
C ASP A 198 6.61 -12.68 -19.15
N ARG A 199 5.59 -12.00 -18.63
CA ARG A 199 5.75 -11.10 -17.48
C ARG A 199 6.16 -11.85 -16.21
N PHE A 200 5.56 -13.02 -15.99
CA PHE A 200 5.84 -13.84 -14.81
C PHE A 200 6.75 -15.00 -15.19
N ARG A 201 7.90 -15.09 -14.54
CA ARG A 201 8.92 -16.11 -14.78
C ARG A 201 9.53 -16.56 -13.44
N ASP A 202 9.65 -17.86 -13.23
CA ASP A 202 10.15 -18.49 -12.00
C ASP A 202 9.48 -17.94 -10.73
N ARG A 203 8.13 -17.90 -10.74
CA ARG A 203 7.33 -17.35 -9.64
C ARG A 203 6.20 -18.29 -9.27
N VAL A 204 5.94 -18.41 -7.97
CA VAL A 204 4.65 -18.94 -7.50
C VAL A 204 3.59 -17.88 -7.76
N MET A 205 2.42 -18.34 -8.25
CA MET A 205 1.37 -17.49 -8.79
C MET A 205 0.13 -17.50 -7.93
N PHE A 206 -0.42 -16.31 -7.69
CA PHE A 206 -1.62 -16.03 -6.94
C PHE A 206 -2.63 -15.40 -7.89
N PRO A 207 -3.62 -16.14 -8.41
CA PRO A 207 -4.64 -15.56 -9.27
C PRO A 207 -5.52 -14.61 -8.46
N ILE A 208 -5.71 -13.42 -8.99
CA ILE A 208 -6.58 -12.40 -8.42
C ILE A 208 -7.94 -12.56 -9.08
N ARG A 209 -9.00 -12.69 -8.28
CA ARG A 209 -10.36 -12.92 -8.75
C ARG A 209 -11.28 -11.77 -8.38
N ASN A 210 -12.17 -11.43 -9.29
CA ASN A 210 -13.25 -10.50 -9.00
C ASN A 210 -14.34 -11.18 -8.12
N VAL A 211 -15.37 -10.44 -7.73
CA VAL A 211 -16.48 -10.95 -6.91
C VAL A 211 -17.27 -12.08 -7.56
N LYS A 212 -17.21 -12.26 -8.88
CA LYS A 212 -17.84 -13.36 -9.62
C LYS A 212 -16.97 -14.63 -9.62
N GLY A 213 -15.70 -14.53 -9.28
CA GLY A 213 -14.73 -15.62 -9.30
C GLY A 213 -13.91 -15.71 -10.58
N GLU A 214 -14.10 -14.79 -11.52
CA GLU A 214 -13.33 -14.70 -12.76
C GLU A 214 -11.92 -14.19 -12.48
N CYS A 215 -10.90 -14.77 -13.10
CA CYS A 215 -9.52 -14.33 -13.00
C CYS A 215 -9.34 -13.02 -13.74
N ILE A 216 -8.87 -11.99 -13.03
CA ILE A 216 -8.66 -10.63 -13.54
C ILE A 216 -7.19 -10.21 -13.56
N GLY A 217 -6.30 -10.99 -12.95
CA GLY A 217 -4.88 -10.71 -12.89
C GLY A 217 -4.15 -11.67 -11.96
N PHE A 218 -2.87 -11.41 -11.73
CA PHE A 218 -2.01 -12.24 -10.92
C PHE A 218 -1.08 -11.43 -10.04
N GLY A 219 -0.78 -11.99 -8.84
CA GLY A 219 0.43 -11.73 -8.10
C GLY A 219 1.43 -12.84 -8.31
N GLY A 220 2.70 -12.53 -8.45
CA GLY A 220 3.78 -13.52 -8.58
C GLY A 220 4.88 -13.28 -7.57
N ARG A 221 5.29 -14.30 -6.79
CA ARG A 221 6.38 -14.22 -5.83
C ARG A 221 7.54 -15.12 -6.27
N VAL A 222 8.76 -14.59 -6.26
CA VAL A 222 9.96 -15.38 -6.54
C VAL A 222 10.15 -16.50 -5.52
N LEU A 223 10.75 -17.60 -5.96
CA LEU A 223 11.12 -18.71 -5.09
C LEU A 223 12.46 -18.47 -4.37
N GLY A 224 13.32 -17.66 -4.96
CA GLY A 224 14.62 -17.24 -4.43
C GLY A 224 14.61 -15.81 -3.89
N ASP A 225 15.78 -15.15 -3.99
CA ASP A 225 16.05 -13.81 -3.49
C ASP A 225 16.05 -12.73 -4.60
N GLU A 226 15.59 -13.07 -5.82
CA GLU A 226 15.56 -12.14 -6.93
C GLU A 226 14.60 -10.99 -6.64
N LYS A 227 14.95 -9.81 -7.16
CA LYS A 227 14.10 -8.61 -7.03
C LYS A 227 13.36 -8.32 -8.34
N PRO A 228 12.12 -7.86 -8.28
CA PRO A 228 11.30 -7.62 -7.09
C PRO A 228 10.76 -8.93 -6.50
N LYS A 229 10.70 -9.04 -5.16
CA LYS A 229 10.18 -10.21 -4.43
C LYS A 229 8.74 -10.53 -4.86
N TYR A 230 7.89 -9.52 -4.98
CA TYR A 230 6.53 -9.63 -5.50
C TYR A 230 6.38 -8.81 -6.78
N LEU A 231 5.66 -9.35 -7.75
CA LEU A 231 5.32 -8.70 -9.01
C LEU A 231 3.81 -8.88 -9.25
N ASN A 232 3.11 -7.79 -9.52
CA ASN A 232 1.68 -7.81 -9.81
C ASN A 232 1.41 -7.57 -11.29
N SER A 233 0.23 -8.02 -11.77
CA SER A 233 -0.30 -7.55 -13.05
C SER A 233 -0.32 -6.02 -13.10
N PRO A 234 -0.11 -5.42 -14.26
CA PRO A 234 -0.31 -3.97 -14.46
C PRO A 234 -1.80 -3.63 -14.31
N GLU A 235 -2.13 -2.34 -14.32
CA GLU A 235 -3.50 -1.89 -14.54
C GLU A 235 -3.98 -2.36 -15.92
N THR A 236 -5.18 -2.94 -15.98
CA THR A 236 -5.78 -3.44 -17.22
C THR A 236 -7.28 -3.08 -17.26
N PRO A 237 -7.97 -3.22 -18.39
CA PRO A 237 -9.43 -2.99 -18.44
C PRO A 237 -10.26 -3.83 -17.46
N VAL A 238 -9.71 -4.97 -16.99
CA VAL A 238 -10.38 -5.89 -16.04
C VAL A 238 -9.80 -5.84 -14.63
N PHE A 239 -8.66 -5.16 -14.40
CA PHE A 239 -7.94 -5.18 -13.13
C PHE A 239 -7.46 -3.80 -12.69
N HIS A 240 -7.97 -3.34 -11.56
CA HIS A 240 -7.58 -2.08 -10.91
C HIS A 240 -7.17 -2.35 -9.46
N LYS A 241 -5.87 -2.18 -9.14
CA LYS A 241 -5.33 -2.45 -7.79
C LYS A 241 -6.03 -1.69 -6.68
N GLY A 242 -6.45 -0.46 -6.94
CA GLY A 242 -7.17 0.38 -5.99
C GLY A 242 -8.63 -0.04 -5.75
N ARG A 243 -9.15 -1.05 -6.46
CA ARG A 243 -10.55 -1.50 -6.35
C ARG A 243 -10.69 -2.98 -6.06
N GLU A 244 -9.63 -3.77 -6.25
CA GLU A 244 -9.67 -5.21 -6.09
C GLU A 244 -8.90 -5.67 -4.85
N LEU A 245 -9.37 -6.76 -4.24
CA LEU A 245 -8.78 -7.38 -3.06
C LEU A 245 -8.48 -8.84 -3.34
N TYR A 246 -7.28 -9.28 -3.01
CA TYR A 246 -6.92 -10.68 -3.12
C TYR A 246 -7.69 -11.54 -2.11
N GLY A 247 -8.16 -12.69 -2.55
CA GLY A 247 -8.86 -13.65 -1.69
C GLY A 247 -10.32 -13.29 -1.38
N LEU A 248 -10.85 -12.16 -1.87
CA LEU A 248 -12.22 -11.74 -1.54
C LEU A 248 -13.26 -12.74 -2.06
N PHE A 249 -13.09 -13.29 -3.25
CA PHE A 249 -13.98 -14.30 -3.77
C PHE A 249 -14.03 -15.54 -2.87
N GLU A 250 -12.88 -16.04 -2.44
CA GLU A 250 -12.72 -17.20 -1.57
C GLU A 250 -13.21 -16.93 -0.15
N ALA A 251 -13.10 -15.69 0.30
CA ALA A 251 -13.44 -15.25 1.67
C ALA A 251 -14.92 -14.86 1.85
N ARG A 252 -15.72 -14.67 0.79
CA ARG A 252 -17.10 -14.15 0.89
C ARG A 252 -17.99 -14.90 1.89
N THR A 253 -18.03 -16.22 1.81
CA THR A 253 -18.82 -17.06 2.74
C THR A 253 -18.20 -17.02 4.14
N PRO A 254 -16.89 -17.24 4.33
CA PRO A 254 -16.26 -17.12 5.63
C PRO A 254 -16.40 -15.74 6.30
N ILE A 255 -16.38 -14.64 5.53
CA ILE A 255 -16.62 -13.29 6.07
C ILE A 255 -18.02 -13.22 6.71
N ARG A 256 -19.03 -13.75 6.04
CA ARG A 256 -20.40 -13.77 6.58
C ARG A 256 -20.52 -14.66 7.81
N GLU A 257 -19.91 -15.84 7.78
CA GLU A 257 -19.91 -16.78 8.90
C GLU A 257 -19.19 -16.24 10.13
N ALA A 258 -18.04 -15.57 9.94
CA ALA A 258 -17.27 -14.94 11.00
C ALA A 258 -17.88 -13.60 11.47
N GLY A 259 -18.70 -12.95 10.62
CA GLY A 259 -19.28 -11.65 10.88
C GLY A 259 -18.34 -10.46 10.67
N TYR A 260 -17.11 -10.69 10.22
CA TYR A 260 -16.12 -9.63 9.92
C TYR A 260 -15.18 -10.04 8.79
N ALA A 261 -14.61 -9.04 8.10
CA ALA A 261 -13.52 -9.22 7.17
C ALA A 261 -12.18 -8.89 7.85
N LEU A 262 -11.17 -9.73 7.65
CA LEU A 262 -9.81 -9.51 8.11
C LEU A 262 -8.95 -9.04 6.93
N VAL A 263 -8.40 -7.83 7.00
CA VAL A 263 -7.59 -7.23 5.92
C VAL A 263 -6.12 -7.28 6.29
N THR A 264 -5.29 -7.89 5.42
CA THR A 264 -3.84 -7.99 5.57
C THR A 264 -3.11 -7.32 4.42
N GLU A 265 -1.77 -7.29 4.44
CA GLU A 265 -0.97 -6.64 3.41
C GLU A 265 -0.61 -7.57 2.24
N GLY A 266 -0.46 -8.88 2.49
CA GLY A 266 0.16 -9.79 1.54
C GLY A 266 -0.68 -11.00 1.10
N TYR A 267 -0.39 -11.51 -0.08
CA TYR A 267 -1.01 -12.73 -0.63
C TYR A 267 -0.77 -13.96 0.24
N MET A 268 0.47 -14.10 0.77
CA MET A 268 0.84 -15.24 1.58
C MET A 268 0.12 -15.24 2.91
N ASP A 269 -0.09 -14.08 3.51
CA ASP A 269 -0.81 -13.96 4.78
C ASP A 269 -2.24 -14.47 4.64
N VAL A 270 -2.93 -14.10 3.55
CA VAL A 270 -4.28 -14.59 3.26
C VAL A 270 -4.32 -16.10 3.14
N VAL A 271 -3.39 -16.68 2.36
CA VAL A 271 -3.34 -18.14 2.13
C VAL A 271 -2.97 -18.88 3.42
N ALA A 272 -2.01 -18.35 4.19
CA ALA A 272 -1.57 -18.92 5.46
C ALA A 272 -2.65 -18.82 6.53
N LEU A 273 -3.30 -17.66 6.67
CA LEU A 273 -4.41 -17.46 7.60
C LEU A 273 -5.59 -18.39 7.28
N ALA A 274 -5.91 -18.58 5.99
CA ALA A 274 -6.96 -19.53 5.60
C ALA A 274 -6.61 -20.97 5.99
N GLN A 275 -5.32 -21.36 5.93
CA GLN A 275 -4.84 -22.66 6.42
C GLN A 275 -4.93 -22.78 7.94
N LEU A 276 -4.76 -21.66 8.66
CA LEU A 276 -4.68 -21.59 10.11
C LEU A 276 -6.04 -21.28 10.78
N GLY A 277 -7.15 -21.33 10.03
CA GLY A 277 -8.49 -21.19 10.57
C GLY A 277 -9.14 -19.81 10.41
N PHE A 278 -8.51 -18.89 9.68
CA PHE A 278 -9.03 -17.54 9.37
C PHE A 278 -9.28 -17.36 7.86
N PRO A 279 -10.21 -18.10 7.26
CA PRO A 279 -10.48 -18.05 5.82
C PRO A 279 -11.25 -16.78 5.38
N ASN A 280 -11.59 -15.90 6.30
CA ASN A 280 -12.20 -14.59 6.10
C ASN A 280 -11.16 -13.47 5.88
N ALA A 281 -9.88 -13.85 5.68
CA ALA A 281 -8.80 -12.93 5.37
C ALA A 281 -8.79 -12.54 3.88
N VAL A 282 -8.46 -11.27 3.61
CA VAL A 282 -8.25 -10.66 2.28
C VAL A 282 -7.02 -9.77 2.32
N ALA A 283 -6.41 -9.47 1.18
CA ALA A 283 -5.28 -8.55 1.14
C ALA A 283 -5.42 -7.48 0.08
N THR A 284 -4.78 -6.33 0.33
CA THR A 284 -4.52 -5.30 -0.67
C THR A 284 -3.43 -5.78 -1.65
N LEU A 285 -3.32 -5.11 -2.80
CA LEU A 285 -2.51 -5.58 -3.94
C LEU A 285 -1.20 -4.79 -4.09
N GLY A 286 -0.50 -4.56 -2.99
CA GLY A 286 0.71 -3.74 -2.96
C GLY A 286 0.43 -2.23 -3.06
N THR A 287 -0.78 -1.84 -2.70
CA THR A 287 -1.24 -0.45 -2.56
C THR A 287 -1.83 -0.26 -1.17
N ALA A 288 -1.88 0.98 -0.70
CA ALA A 288 -2.63 1.28 0.52
C ALA A 288 -4.11 0.91 0.36
N CYS A 289 -4.78 0.62 1.47
CA CYS A 289 -6.23 0.38 1.46
C CYS A 289 -6.97 1.67 1.07
N THR A 290 -7.76 1.59 0.00
CA THR A 290 -8.52 2.72 -0.55
C THR A 290 -9.94 2.74 0.01
N PRO A 291 -10.69 3.87 -0.10
CA PRO A 291 -12.12 3.92 0.24
C PRO A 291 -12.94 2.88 -0.55
N GLU A 292 -12.58 2.62 -1.82
CA GLU A 292 -13.26 1.63 -2.66
C GLU A 292 -13.08 0.21 -2.15
N HIS A 293 -11.90 -0.14 -1.61
CA HIS A 293 -11.66 -1.41 -0.94
C HIS A 293 -12.57 -1.58 0.27
N VAL A 294 -12.65 -0.56 1.13
CA VAL A 294 -13.52 -0.56 2.32
C VAL A 294 -14.98 -0.68 1.91
N GLN A 295 -15.42 0.12 0.94
CA GLN A 295 -16.78 0.06 0.41
C GLN A 295 -17.13 -1.32 -0.13
N LYS A 296 -16.18 -1.97 -0.84
CA LYS A 296 -16.36 -3.32 -1.38
C LYS A 296 -16.53 -4.36 -0.27
N LEU A 297 -15.72 -4.30 0.81
CA LEU A 297 -15.83 -5.20 1.96
C LEU A 297 -17.15 -5.03 2.71
N LEU A 298 -17.58 -3.78 2.89
CA LEU A 298 -18.82 -3.45 3.60
C LEU A 298 -20.12 -3.87 2.87
N ARG A 299 -20.01 -4.45 1.66
CA ARG A 299 -21.13 -5.15 1.01
C ARG A 299 -21.35 -6.57 1.58
N PHE A 300 -20.35 -7.14 2.24
CA PHE A 300 -20.40 -8.51 2.74
C PHE A 300 -20.51 -8.58 4.27
N THR A 301 -20.15 -7.52 4.99
CA THR A 301 -20.16 -7.45 6.46
C THR A 301 -20.17 -6.01 6.94
N ASP A 302 -20.70 -5.76 8.14
CA ASP A 302 -20.62 -4.45 8.81
C ASP A 302 -19.37 -4.31 9.69
N ALA A 303 -18.50 -5.33 9.73
CA ALA A 303 -17.28 -5.30 10.55
C ALA A 303 -16.02 -5.59 9.72
N VAL A 304 -15.02 -4.71 9.83
CA VAL A 304 -13.72 -4.85 9.18
C VAL A 304 -12.62 -4.71 10.23
N VAL A 305 -11.67 -5.64 10.23
CA VAL A 305 -10.48 -5.59 11.07
C VAL A 305 -9.26 -5.53 10.15
N PHE A 306 -8.50 -4.45 10.25
CA PHE A 306 -7.23 -4.28 9.57
C PHE A 306 -6.12 -4.85 10.43
N SER A 307 -5.35 -5.80 9.92
CA SER A 307 -4.18 -6.38 10.57
C SER A 307 -2.93 -5.92 9.84
N PHE A 308 -2.09 -5.18 10.54
CA PHE A 308 -0.83 -4.64 10.04
C PHE A 308 0.34 -5.28 10.77
N ASP A 309 1.49 -5.33 10.10
CA ASP A 309 2.76 -5.66 10.73
C ASP A 309 3.05 -4.65 11.85
N GLY A 310 3.70 -5.08 12.93
CA GLY A 310 3.94 -4.23 14.09
C GLY A 310 5.01 -3.15 13.89
N ASP A 311 5.61 -3.09 12.71
CA ASP A 311 6.69 -2.17 12.37
C ASP A 311 6.19 -0.76 11.98
N ALA A 312 7.13 0.17 11.77
CA ALA A 312 6.81 1.54 11.36
C ALA A 312 6.14 1.62 9.96
N ALA A 313 6.35 0.62 9.09
CA ALA A 313 5.71 0.59 7.77
C ALA A 313 4.23 0.19 7.92
N GLY A 314 3.92 -0.82 8.75
CA GLY A 314 2.55 -1.21 9.07
C GLY A 314 1.76 -0.08 9.75
N ARG A 315 2.37 0.70 10.66
CA ARG A 315 1.71 1.89 11.25
C ARG A 315 1.38 2.96 10.20
N ARG A 316 2.27 3.20 9.22
CA ARG A 316 1.98 4.11 8.09
C ARG A 316 0.87 3.56 7.19
N ALA A 317 0.84 2.24 6.95
CA ALA A 317 -0.22 1.59 6.20
C ALA A 317 -1.56 1.69 6.93
N ALA A 318 -1.57 1.49 8.27
CA ALA A 318 -2.74 1.67 9.13
C ALA A 318 -3.29 3.10 9.04
N ARG A 319 -2.42 4.11 9.04
CA ARG A 319 -2.85 5.51 8.90
C ARG A 319 -3.56 5.77 7.58
N LYS A 320 -3.04 5.25 6.47
CA LYS A 320 -3.70 5.36 5.17
C LYS A 320 -5.02 4.57 5.12
N ALA A 321 -5.07 3.41 5.79
CA ALA A 321 -6.30 2.63 5.89
C ALA A 321 -7.36 3.35 6.74
N LEU A 322 -6.95 4.08 7.78
CA LEU A 322 -7.83 4.96 8.56
C LEU A 322 -8.47 6.01 7.65
N ASP A 323 -7.66 6.73 6.86
CA ASP A 323 -8.16 7.76 5.93
C ASP A 323 -9.16 7.16 4.91
N GLY A 324 -8.90 5.95 4.41
CA GLY A 324 -9.82 5.23 3.52
C GLY A 324 -11.10 4.72 4.19
N ALA A 325 -11.05 4.44 5.50
CA ALA A 325 -12.17 3.88 6.26
C ALA A 325 -13.13 4.95 6.80
N LEU A 326 -12.61 6.14 7.12
CA LEU A 326 -13.39 7.22 7.74
C LEU A 326 -14.68 7.58 6.98
N PRO A 327 -14.72 7.71 5.63
CA PRO A 327 -15.94 8.01 4.90
C PRO A 327 -17.05 6.96 5.04
N HIS A 328 -16.67 5.75 5.49
CA HIS A 328 -17.57 4.61 5.61
C HIS A 328 -17.92 4.25 7.06
N ALA A 329 -17.35 4.96 8.04
CA ALA A 329 -17.58 4.72 9.47
C ALA A 329 -18.92 5.30 9.93
N THR A 330 -19.99 4.50 9.78
CA THR A 330 -21.34 4.83 10.25
C THR A 330 -21.59 4.30 11.66
N ASP A 331 -22.69 4.69 12.28
CA ASP A 331 -23.09 4.31 13.66
C ASP A 331 -23.21 2.78 13.86
N THR A 332 -23.48 2.02 12.80
CA THR A 332 -23.70 0.56 12.84
C THR A 332 -22.50 -0.26 12.40
N ARG A 333 -21.45 0.37 11.86
CA ARG A 333 -20.27 -0.32 11.34
C ARG A 333 -19.15 -0.39 12.36
N SER A 334 -18.51 -1.54 12.45
CA SER A 334 -17.37 -1.79 13.33
C SER A 334 -16.08 -1.85 12.50
N ILE A 335 -15.22 -0.85 12.65
CA ILE A 335 -13.91 -0.83 11.99
C ILE A 335 -12.84 -0.80 13.08
N LYS A 336 -11.90 -1.76 13.02
CA LYS A 336 -10.86 -1.94 14.02
C LYS A 336 -9.48 -2.08 13.36
N PHE A 337 -8.45 -1.77 14.12
CA PHE A 337 -7.04 -1.84 13.74
C PHE A 337 -6.30 -2.75 14.71
N LEU A 338 -5.74 -3.82 14.19
CA LEU A 338 -4.92 -4.77 14.93
C LEU A 338 -3.45 -4.48 14.62
N PHE A 339 -2.68 -4.19 15.64
CA PHE A 339 -1.23 -4.05 15.59
C PHE A 339 -0.59 -5.25 16.29
N LEU A 340 0.16 -6.03 15.52
CA LEU A 340 0.91 -7.15 16.06
C LEU A 340 2.24 -6.67 16.67
N PRO A 341 2.93 -7.48 17.49
CA PRO A 341 4.29 -7.21 17.89
C PRO A 341 5.21 -7.01 16.68
N ALA A 342 6.25 -6.17 16.82
CA ALA A 342 7.08 -5.69 15.69
C ALA A 342 7.83 -6.82 14.93
N GLU A 343 8.02 -7.96 15.59
CA GLU A 343 8.67 -9.16 15.06
C GLU A 343 7.74 -10.08 14.25
N HIS A 344 6.42 -9.81 14.25
CA HIS A 344 5.42 -10.70 13.67
C HIS A 344 4.63 -10.04 12.53
N ASP A 345 4.42 -10.82 11.47
CA ASP A 345 3.31 -10.71 10.55
C ASP A 345 2.16 -11.66 10.99
N PRO A 346 0.96 -11.56 10.41
CA PRO A 346 -0.17 -12.41 10.81
C PRO A 346 0.10 -13.92 10.71
N ASP A 347 0.86 -14.37 9.69
CA ASP A 347 1.23 -15.78 9.50
C ASP A 347 2.15 -16.27 10.62
N SER A 348 3.23 -15.56 10.90
CA SER A 348 4.20 -15.92 11.94
C SER A 348 3.58 -15.89 13.33
N TYR A 349 2.74 -14.90 13.62
CA TYR A 349 2.07 -14.78 14.92
C TYR A 349 1.16 -15.99 15.20
N VAL A 350 0.32 -16.39 14.23
CA VAL A 350 -0.58 -17.54 14.43
C VAL A 350 0.21 -18.83 14.56
N ARG A 351 1.32 -18.99 13.84
CA ARG A 351 2.17 -20.20 13.95
C ARG A 351 2.84 -20.32 15.30
N GLU A 352 3.26 -19.23 15.88
CA GLU A 352 3.98 -19.23 17.16
C GLU A 352 3.04 -19.27 18.36
N HIS A 353 1.97 -18.47 18.34
CA HIS A 353 1.10 -18.28 19.49
C HIS A 353 -0.25 -19.03 19.38
N GLY A 354 -0.55 -19.58 18.22
CA GLY A 354 -1.77 -20.34 17.96
C GLY A 354 -2.98 -19.48 17.57
N ALA A 355 -3.98 -20.14 17.01
CA ALA A 355 -5.21 -19.50 16.49
C ALA A 355 -6.02 -18.77 17.59
N ASP A 356 -6.08 -19.36 18.79
CA ASP A 356 -6.83 -18.75 19.90
C ASP A 356 -6.20 -17.44 20.38
N ALA A 357 -4.86 -17.33 20.37
CA ALA A 357 -4.17 -16.09 20.73
C ALA A 357 -4.48 -15.00 19.69
N PHE A 358 -4.40 -15.33 18.42
CA PHE A 358 -4.72 -14.38 17.35
C PHE A 358 -6.19 -13.95 17.35
N ALA A 359 -7.12 -14.88 17.66
CA ALA A 359 -8.53 -14.55 17.82
C ALA A 359 -8.77 -13.53 18.97
N ARG A 360 -8.02 -13.66 20.10
CA ARG A 360 -8.06 -12.66 21.18
C ARG A 360 -7.53 -11.30 20.70
N CYS A 361 -6.41 -11.26 19.98
CA CYS A 361 -5.90 -10.02 19.41
C CYS A 361 -6.92 -9.34 18.48
N ILE A 362 -7.64 -10.12 17.66
CA ILE A 362 -8.71 -9.59 16.80
C ILE A 362 -9.86 -9.01 17.63
N ALA A 363 -10.27 -9.69 18.70
CA ALA A 363 -11.34 -9.22 19.60
C ALA A 363 -10.95 -7.91 20.29
N GLU A 364 -9.69 -7.79 20.72
CA GLU A 364 -9.11 -6.65 21.43
C GLU A 364 -8.61 -5.55 20.48
N ALA A 365 -8.68 -5.75 19.15
CA ALA A 365 -8.22 -4.79 18.15
C ALA A 365 -8.80 -3.40 18.40
N MET A 366 -7.97 -2.38 18.21
CA MET A 366 -8.26 -0.98 18.50
C MET A 366 -9.41 -0.45 17.65
N PRO A 367 -10.49 0.10 18.22
CA PRO A 367 -11.56 0.73 17.44
C PRO A 367 -11.07 1.95 16.65
N LEU A 368 -11.71 2.20 15.50
CA LEU A 368 -11.42 3.35 14.63
C LEU A 368 -11.42 4.68 15.39
N SER A 369 -12.37 4.87 16.31
CA SER A 369 -12.47 6.10 17.13
C SER A 369 -11.20 6.35 17.94
N ARG A 370 -10.70 5.30 18.63
CA ARG A 370 -9.48 5.39 19.44
C ARG A 370 -8.25 5.62 18.56
N PHE A 371 -8.15 4.93 17.43
CA PHE A 371 -7.01 5.11 16.51
C PHE A 371 -7.04 6.49 15.85
N LEU A 372 -8.22 7.07 15.56
CA LEU A 372 -8.34 8.44 15.10
C LEU A 372 -7.76 9.43 16.12
N ILE A 373 -8.11 9.28 17.41
CA ILE A 373 -7.60 10.13 18.47
C ILE A 373 -6.10 9.98 18.64
N GLU A 374 -5.58 8.74 18.61
CA GLU A 374 -4.14 8.46 18.68
C GLU A 374 -3.41 9.13 17.50
N ALA A 375 -3.94 9.00 16.30
CA ALA A 375 -3.37 9.61 15.09
C ALA A 375 -3.41 11.15 15.12
N ALA A 376 -4.45 11.75 15.71
CA ALA A 376 -4.56 13.20 15.85
C ALA A 376 -3.63 13.76 16.94
N SER A 377 -3.42 13.00 18.01
CA SER A 377 -2.58 13.41 19.15
C SER A 377 -1.08 13.11 18.94
N TYR A 378 -0.73 12.38 17.87
CA TYR A 378 0.65 12.01 17.61
C TYR A 378 1.56 13.25 17.49
N GLY A 379 2.65 13.27 18.26
CA GLY A 379 3.58 14.39 18.33
C GLY A 379 3.01 15.67 18.97
N CYS A 380 1.91 15.59 19.73
CA CYS A 380 1.29 16.72 20.42
C CYS A 380 1.45 16.60 21.94
N ASP A 381 2.06 17.60 22.56
CA ASP A 381 2.06 17.73 24.02
C ASP A 381 0.75 18.35 24.50
N LEU A 382 -0.18 17.51 24.95
CA LEU A 382 -1.52 17.95 25.39
C LEU A 382 -1.50 18.73 26.71
N ALA A 383 -0.39 18.79 27.44
CA ALA A 383 -0.24 19.64 28.60
C ALA A 383 -0.16 21.11 28.20
N THR A 384 0.33 21.42 27.00
CA THR A 384 0.50 22.77 26.46
C THR A 384 -0.70 23.22 25.62
N ALA A 385 -0.92 24.53 25.55
CA ALA A 385 -1.96 25.10 24.69
C ALA A 385 -1.64 24.88 23.19
N GLU A 386 -0.36 24.97 22.81
CA GLU A 386 0.14 24.75 21.46
C GLU A 386 -0.07 23.30 21.02
N GLY A 387 0.22 22.32 21.88
CA GLY A 387 0.03 20.92 21.61
C GLY A 387 -1.46 20.56 21.44
N ARG A 388 -2.34 21.13 22.29
CA ARG A 388 -3.79 20.97 22.13
C ARG A 388 -4.30 21.62 20.84
N ALA A 389 -3.81 22.80 20.48
CA ALA A 389 -4.16 23.46 19.23
C ALA A 389 -3.69 22.64 18.00
N ARG A 390 -2.47 22.07 18.07
CA ARG A 390 -1.93 21.17 17.05
C ARG A 390 -2.80 19.92 16.89
N MET A 391 -3.18 19.29 18.00
CA MET A 391 -4.10 18.14 17.99
C MET A 391 -5.44 18.50 17.33
N ALA A 392 -6.04 19.64 17.69
CA ALA A 392 -7.29 20.12 17.06
C ALA A 392 -7.14 20.29 15.55
N SER A 393 -6.00 20.81 15.10
CA SER A 393 -5.69 20.96 13.68
C SER A 393 -5.52 19.60 12.97
N ASN A 394 -4.81 18.64 13.58
CA ASN A 394 -4.61 17.29 13.06
C ASN A 394 -5.92 16.49 13.01
N ALA A 395 -6.80 16.66 14.00
CA ALA A 395 -8.08 15.97 14.10
C ALA A 395 -9.11 16.43 13.06
N ARG A 396 -9.05 17.70 12.65
CA ARG A 396 -10.01 18.31 11.72
C ARG A 396 -10.24 17.50 10.44
N PRO A 397 -9.21 17.18 9.61
CA PRO A 397 -9.42 16.44 8.37
C PRO A 397 -10.01 15.05 8.62
N LEU A 398 -9.59 14.38 9.72
CA LEU A 398 -10.07 13.05 10.08
C LEU A 398 -11.56 13.07 10.47
N TRP A 399 -11.92 13.99 11.37
CA TRP A 399 -13.31 14.16 11.81
C TRP A 399 -14.21 14.62 10.66
N SER A 400 -13.73 15.49 9.78
CA SER A 400 -14.50 15.98 8.63
C SER A 400 -14.78 14.91 7.59
N ALA A 401 -13.96 13.85 7.51
CA ALA A 401 -14.17 12.71 6.62
C ALA A 401 -15.26 11.74 7.11
N LEU A 402 -15.67 11.83 8.38
CA LEU A 402 -16.73 10.99 8.91
C LEU A 402 -18.10 11.41 8.36
N PRO A 403 -18.98 10.44 8.02
CA PRO A 403 -20.36 10.74 7.65
C PRO A 403 -21.13 11.34 8.84
N ASP A 404 -22.17 12.07 8.53
CA ASP A 404 -23.06 12.61 9.57
C ASP A 404 -23.74 11.46 10.34
N GLY A 405 -23.63 11.50 11.69
CA GLY A 405 -24.14 10.44 12.55
C GLY A 405 -23.85 10.71 14.02
N VAL A 406 -24.25 9.75 14.86
CA VAL A 406 -24.01 9.80 16.30
C VAL A 406 -22.52 9.61 16.60
N LEU A 407 -21.83 8.70 15.90
CA LEU A 407 -20.39 8.46 16.04
C LEU A 407 -19.59 9.77 15.84
N ARG A 408 -19.89 10.53 14.79
CA ARG A 408 -19.20 11.80 14.50
C ARG A 408 -19.39 12.81 15.64
N ARG A 409 -20.59 12.86 16.23
CA ARG A 409 -20.90 13.77 17.36
C ARG A 409 -20.20 13.32 18.65
N GLN A 410 -20.17 12.02 18.92
CA GLN A 410 -19.45 11.47 20.08
C GLN A 410 -17.96 11.79 20.02
N LEU A 411 -17.34 11.54 18.87
CA LEU A 411 -15.94 11.87 18.63
C LEU A 411 -15.63 13.36 18.75
N LEU A 412 -16.54 14.23 18.30
CA LEU A 412 -16.39 15.67 18.53
C LEU A 412 -16.34 15.99 20.03
N GLY A 413 -17.18 15.34 20.83
CA GLY A 413 -17.17 15.49 22.30
C GLY A 413 -15.85 15.03 22.94
N GLU A 414 -15.31 13.88 22.55
CA GLU A 414 -14.04 13.37 23.02
C GLU A 414 -12.86 14.29 22.62
N LEU A 415 -12.84 14.75 21.37
CA LEU A 415 -11.82 15.70 20.88
C LEU A 415 -11.91 17.06 21.59
N ALA A 416 -13.12 17.54 21.88
CA ALA A 416 -13.36 18.76 22.65
C ALA A 416 -12.80 18.67 24.06
N GLN A 417 -12.98 17.53 24.75
CA GLN A 417 -12.41 17.28 26.07
C GLN A 417 -10.87 17.28 26.03
N LEU A 418 -10.27 16.57 25.06
CA LEU A 418 -8.81 16.46 24.94
C LEU A 418 -8.16 17.80 24.56
N THR A 419 -8.83 18.61 23.75
CA THR A 419 -8.33 19.93 23.35
C THR A 419 -8.70 21.03 24.34
N GLN A 420 -9.52 20.74 25.34
CA GLN A 420 -10.05 21.68 26.34
C GLN A 420 -10.82 22.86 25.70
N LEU A 421 -11.52 22.59 24.60
CA LEU A 421 -12.39 23.54 23.92
C LEU A 421 -13.85 23.06 24.01
N PRO A 422 -14.83 23.95 24.14
CA PRO A 422 -16.23 23.57 23.99
C PRO A 422 -16.50 22.95 22.63
N ALA A 423 -17.30 21.88 22.56
CA ALA A 423 -17.57 21.17 21.32
C ALA A 423 -18.18 22.07 20.22
N ASN A 424 -19.02 23.03 20.62
CA ASN A 424 -19.62 24.00 19.69
C ASN A 424 -18.59 24.95 19.10
N ASP A 425 -17.61 25.40 19.90
CA ASP A 425 -16.54 26.29 19.44
C ASP A 425 -15.59 25.55 18.51
N LEU A 426 -15.24 24.30 18.83
CA LEU A 426 -14.42 23.46 17.99
C LEU A 426 -15.10 23.18 16.62
N ALA A 427 -16.40 22.88 16.62
CA ALA A 427 -17.18 22.69 15.41
C ALA A 427 -17.29 23.98 14.58
N ALA A 428 -17.49 25.13 15.23
CA ALA A 428 -17.55 26.42 14.57
C ALA A 428 -16.22 26.80 13.90
N LEU A 429 -15.09 26.61 14.59
CA LEU A 429 -13.76 26.82 14.04
C LEU A 429 -13.51 25.94 12.80
N TRP A 430 -13.94 24.69 12.83
CA TRP A 430 -13.73 23.75 11.71
C TRP A 430 -14.65 24.04 10.53
N SER A 431 -15.88 24.52 10.75
CA SER A 431 -16.80 24.91 9.68
C SER A 431 -16.38 26.21 8.97
N GLN A 432 -15.91 27.23 9.72
CA GLN A 432 -15.40 28.49 9.15
C GLN A 432 -14.18 28.27 8.24
N ALA A 433 -13.26 27.42 8.66
CA ALA A 433 -12.07 27.10 7.87
C ALA A 433 -12.42 26.34 6.58
N SER A 434 -13.51 25.58 6.53
CA SER A 434 -13.99 24.92 5.30
C SER A 434 -14.56 25.90 4.28
N ALA A 435 -15.20 26.98 4.75
CA ALA A 435 -15.71 28.05 3.87
C ALA A 435 -14.58 28.87 3.22
N HIS A 436 -13.48 29.07 3.92
CA HIS A 436 -12.30 29.77 3.37
C HIS A 436 -11.54 28.94 2.32
N ASP A 437 -11.47 27.61 2.48
CA ASP A 437 -10.80 26.72 1.52
C ASP A 437 -11.61 26.56 0.21
N THR A 438 -12.95 26.63 0.27
CA THR A 438 -13.80 26.57 -0.94
C THR A 438 -13.70 27.83 -1.78
N HIS A 439 -13.49 29.03 -1.17
CA HIS A 439 -13.27 30.26 -1.92
C HIS A 439 -11.90 30.36 -2.59
N ARG A 440 -10.90 29.66 -2.13
CA ARG A 440 -9.58 29.57 -2.77
C ARG A 440 -9.52 28.59 -3.95
N ARG A 441 -10.48 27.69 -4.09
CA ARG A 441 -10.54 26.67 -5.14
C ARG A 441 -11.52 26.95 -6.28
N ALA A 442 -12.23 28.08 -6.28
CA ALA A 442 -13.06 28.46 -7.43
C ALA A 442 -12.16 28.79 -8.63
N PRO A 443 -12.25 28.09 -9.77
CA PRO A 443 -11.54 28.49 -10.98
C PRO A 443 -12.12 29.83 -11.45
N ALA A 444 -11.27 30.80 -11.72
CA ALA A 444 -11.64 32.02 -12.43
C ALA A 444 -12.18 31.63 -13.80
N GLY A 445 -13.49 31.45 -13.87
CA GLY A 445 -14.23 31.11 -15.07
C GLY A 445 -14.53 32.37 -15.87
N ALA A 446 -14.22 32.32 -17.13
CA ALA A 446 -14.50 33.14 -18.27
C ALA A 446 -15.77 34.01 -18.12
N GLY A 447 -15.61 35.30 -18.01
CA GLY A 447 -16.63 36.29 -18.27
C GLY A 447 -16.53 36.75 -19.71
N ALA A 448 -17.51 36.38 -20.51
CA ALA A 448 -17.75 36.87 -21.88
C ALA A 448 -18.03 38.36 -21.88
N GLY A 449 -17.42 39.06 -22.85
CA GLY A 449 -17.54 40.47 -23.02
C GLY A 449 -18.90 40.98 -23.42
N GLN A 450 -19.20 42.23 -23.00
CA GLN A 450 -20.06 43.14 -23.77
C GLN A 450 -19.44 44.53 -23.69
N ALA A 451 -19.22 45.08 -24.87
CA ALA A 451 -18.78 46.43 -25.11
C ALA A 451 -19.89 47.43 -24.88
N ALA A 452 -19.60 48.55 -24.25
CA ALA A 452 -20.35 49.80 -24.45
C ALA A 452 -19.43 51.02 -24.23
N HIS A 453 -19.53 51.89 -25.18
CA HIS A 453 -18.87 53.16 -25.40
C HIS A 453 -19.02 54.16 -24.24
N ALA A 454 -18.02 55.02 -24.02
CA ALA A 454 -18.02 56.49 -24.26
C ALA A 454 -17.01 57.23 -23.38
N GLN A 455 -16.10 57.79 -23.96
CA GLN A 455 -15.52 59.17 -24.07
C GLN A 455 -15.18 59.98 -22.79
N PRO A 456 -14.30 61.02 -22.94
CA PRO A 456 -13.20 61.25 -22.01
C PRO A 456 -13.22 62.69 -21.38
N HIS A 457 -12.26 62.91 -20.46
CA HIS A 457 -11.63 64.15 -19.98
C HIS A 457 -12.31 64.98 -18.88
N PRO A 458 -11.56 65.91 -18.18
CA PRO A 458 -10.15 66.23 -18.19
C PRO A 458 -9.44 66.42 -16.81
N THR A 459 -8.15 66.41 -16.79
CA THR A 459 -7.09 67.17 -16.11
C THR A 459 -7.36 67.84 -14.75
N ASP A 460 -6.47 67.62 -13.78
CA ASP A 460 -5.71 68.73 -13.24
C ASP A 460 -4.46 68.33 -12.49
N ASP A 461 -3.48 69.19 -12.54
CA ASP A 461 -2.09 69.28 -12.26
C ASP A 461 -1.62 69.04 -10.83
N SER A 462 -0.47 68.30 -10.75
CA SER A 462 0.84 68.63 -10.13
C SER A 462 0.96 69.00 -8.65
N PRO A 463 2.21 69.06 -8.10
CA PRO A 463 3.36 68.13 -8.07
C PRO A 463 3.97 68.01 -6.65
N TRP A 464 5.19 67.43 -6.60
CA TRP A 464 6.17 67.32 -5.50
C TRP A 464 6.11 65.99 -4.74
N GLY A 465 7.12 65.21 -4.55
CA GLY A 465 8.56 65.28 -4.85
C GLY A 465 9.25 64.15 -4.14
N ALA A 466 10.19 63.59 -4.85
CA ALA A 466 11.46 62.96 -4.44
C ALA A 466 11.53 62.01 -3.24
N GLY A 467 12.19 60.84 -3.50
CA GLY A 467 12.98 60.06 -2.56
C GLY A 467 12.87 58.56 -2.75
N ALA A 468 13.63 58.05 -3.54
CA ALA A 468 14.70 57.03 -3.61
C ALA A 468 14.53 55.74 -2.74
N ASP A 469 14.95 54.62 -3.38
CA ASP A 469 15.47 53.34 -2.88
C ASP A 469 14.44 52.25 -2.58
N GLY A 470 14.21 51.29 -3.41
CA GLY A 470 15.05 50.19 -3.82
C GLY A 470 14.87 48.95 -2.93
N ALA A 471 13.89 48.05 -3.25
CA ALA A 471 14.06 46.63 -3.00
C ALA A 471 12.99 45.83 -3.81
N PRO A 472 13.34 44.70 -4.43
CA PRO A 472 12.45 43.97 -5.33
C PRO A 472 11.49 43.06 -4.59
N PRO A 473 10.37 42.67 -5.23
CA PRO A 473 9.31 41.86 -4.61
C PRO A 473 9.68 40.40 -4.57
N TRP A 474 9.44 39.75 -3.44
CA TRP A 474 9.49 38.30 -3.24
C TRP A 474 8.36 37.62 -4.02
N GLN A 475 8.74 36.84 -5.02
CA GLN A 475 7.85 35.87 -5.64
C GLN A 475 7.80 34.62 -4.76
N GLY A 476 6.64 34.35 -4.21
CA GLY A 476 6.32 33.10 -3.52
C GLY A 476 6.27 31.95 -4.51
N SER A 477 6.98 30.88 -4.24
CA SER A 477 6.88 29.61 -4.94
C SER A 477 5.63 28.85 -4.49
N PRO A 478 4.94 28.16 -5.40
CA PRO A 478 3.78 27.36 -5.05
C PRO A 478 4.19 25.97 -4.54
N ASP A 479 3.40 25.47 -3.62
CA ASP A 479 3.36 24.10 -3.10
C ASP A 479 3.48 23.05 -4.19
N ALA A 480 4.42 22.14 -4.02
CA ALA A 480 4.51 20.91 -4.79
C ALA A 480 3.67 19.82 -4.11
N GLY A 481 2.55 19.47 -4.75
CA GLY A 481 1.80 18.27 -4.44
C GLY A 481 2.63 17.01 -4.73
N TYR A 482 2.59 16.07 -3.80
CA TYR A 482 3.21 14.75 -3.96
C TYR A 482 2.28 13.85 -4.79
N ASP A 483 2.63 13.67 -6.07
CA ASP A 483 2.16 12.55 -6.86
C ASP A 483 3.34 11.63 -7.15
N ALA A 484 3.29 10.42 -6.55
CA ALA A 484 4.19 9.34 -6.84
C ALA A 484 3.73 8.61 -8.10
N ALA A 485 4.22 9.04 -9.26
CA ALA A 485 4.08 8.27 -10.49
C ALA A 485 5.47 7.75 -10.90
N TYR A 486 5.67 6.43 -10.79
CA TYR A 486 6.70 5.73 -11.54
C TYR A 486 6.25 5.63 -12.99
N GLY A 487 6.73 6.51 -13.83
CA GLY A 487 6.59 6.45 -15.28
C GLY A 487 7.89 6.95 -15.92
N SER A 488 8.60 6.03 -16.53
CA SER A 488 9.79 6.27 -17.33
C SER A 488 9.43 7.08 -18.58
N ALA A 489 10.06 8.23 -18.76
CA ALA A 489 10.17 8.86 -20.08
C ALA A 489 11.52 9.57 -20.18
N TYR A 490 12.39 9.05 -21.01
CA TYR A 490 13.60 9.74 -21.45
C TYR A 490 13.32 10.45 -22.77
N PRO A 491 13.77 11.69 -22.97
CA PRO A 491 13.73 12.34 -24.28
C PRO A 491 14.92 11.88 -25.14
N SER A 492 14.60 11.46 -26.37
CA SER A 492 15.53 11.10 -27.42
C SER A 492 16.11 12.34 -28.09
N THR A 493 17.45 12.45 -28.11
CA THR A 493 18.17 13.19 -29.16
C THR A 493 19.39 12.38 -29.56
N SER A 494 19.35 11.76 -30.73
CA SER A 494 20.51 11.14 -31.35
C SER A 494 20.87 11.90 -32.65
N PRO A 495 22.13 12.18 -32.92
CA PRO A 495 22.57 12.60 -34.25
C PRO A 495 22.89 11.38 -35.17
N PRO A 496 22.90 11.55 -36.48
CA PRO A 496 22.83 10.45 -37.45
C PRO A 496 24.17 9.76 -37.66
N TYR A 497 24.14 8.43 -37.74
CA TYR A 497 25.29 7.61 -38.07
C TYR A 497 25.28 7.16 -39.53
N ARG A 498 26.41 7.32 -40.23
CA ARG A 498 26.67 6.94 -41.62
C ARG A 498 26.93 5.43 -41.72
N LYS A 499 26.39 4.82 -42.80
CA LYS A 499 26.67 3.45 -43.29
C LYS A 499 28.05 3.31 -43.90
N SER A 500 28.71 2.18 -43.64
CA SER A 500 29.55 1.37 -44.58
C SER A 500 30.01 0.12 -43.80
N GLY A 501 29.84 -1.07 -44.28
CA GLY A 501 30.37 -1.84 -45.32
C GLY A 501 30.44 -3.29 -44.88
N ASP A 502 29.97 -4.19 -45.72
CA ASP A 502 30.08 -5.66 -45.68
C ASP A 502 31.44 -6.20 -45.26
N TRP A 503 31.44 -7.36 -44.58
CA TRP A 503 32.28 -8.50 -44.96
C TRP A 503 31.82 -9.81 -44.33
N LYS A 504 31.70 -10.83 -45.21
CA LYS A 504 31.44 -12.26 -44.95
C LYS A 504 32.75 -12.94 -44.47
N SER A 505 32.71 -13.92 -43.57
CA SER A 505 32.93 -15.36 -43.90
C SER A 505 33.33 -16.18 -42.66
N LYS A 506 32.69 -17.33 -42.57
CA LYS A 506 33.11 -18.72 -42.24
C LYS A 506 34.38 -18.96 -41.41
N GLY A 507 34.21 -19.84 -40.44
CA GLY A 507 35.28 -20.76 -40.02
C GLY A 507 35.07 -21.41 -38.68
N ASP A 508 34.70 -22.70 -38.67
CA ASP A 508 34.85 -23.63 -37.56
C ASP A 508 36.24 -23.59 -36.90
N TRP A 509 36.34 -23.77 -35.60
CA TRP A 509 37.26 -24.73 -35.01
C TRP A 509 37.07 -24.97 -33.53
N LYS A 510 37.15 -26.26 -33.15
CA LYS A 510 37.22 -26.83 -31.79
C LYS A 510 38.62 -26.60 -31.20
N GLY A 511 38.69 -26.40 -29.89
CA GLY A 511 39.96 -26.55 -29.16
C GLY A 511 39.91 -26.19 -27.68
N LYS A 512 40.09 -27.18 -26.85
CA LYS A 512 40.26 -27.08 -25.40
C LYS A 512 41.62 -26.46 -25.02
N GLY A 513 41.68 -25.70 -23.90
CA GLY A 513 42.91 -25.40 -23.19
C GLY A 513 42.86 -24.15 -22.29
N PRO A 514 43.72 -24.02 -21.27
CA PRO A 514 43.32 -23.46 -19.99
C PRO A 514 43.61 -21.96 -19.83
N TRP A 515 42.96 -21.40 -18.83
CA TRP A 515 43.01 -20.01 -18.32
C TRP A 515 44.42 -19.41 -18.15
N LYS A 516 44.66 -18.27 -18.77
CA LYS A 516 45.66 -17.29 -18.31
C LYS A 516 45.05 -15.89 -18.33
N LYS A 517 45.22 -15.24 -17.18
CA LYS A 517 44.91 -13.80 -16.97
C LYS A 517 45.70 -12.96 -17.99
N ARG A 518 45.04 -11.94 -18.53
CA ARG A 518 45.71 -10.74 -19.07
C ARG A 518 44.91 -9.51 -18.77
N ASP A 519 45.53 -8.61 -18.05
CA ASP A 519 45.23 -7.22 -17.88
C ASP A 519 45.44 -6.48 -19.23
N ASP A 520 44.90 -5.27 -19.23
CA ASP A 520 45.08 -4.14 -20.18
C ASP A 520 44.10 -4.00 -21.32
N SER A 521 43.12 -3.14 -21.08
CA SER A 521 42.65 -2.18 -22.09
C SER A 521 42.12 -0.90 -21.46
N PRO A 522 42.52 0.25 -21.99
CA PRO A 522 42.11 1.56 -21.46
C PRO A 522 40.85 2.01 -22.16
N TRP A 523 39.72 1.91 -21.46
CA TRP A 523 38.52 2.67 -21.81
C TRP A 523 38.30 3.72 -20.73
N PRO A 524 38.05 4.99 -21.10
CA PRO A 524 37.75 6.02 -20.11
C PRO A 524 36.44 5.72 -19.40
N PRO A 525 36.36 5.93 -18.08
CA PRO A 525 35.16 5.66 -17.32
C PRO A 525 34.05 6.63 -17.74
N GLN A 526 32.93 6.11 -18.14
CA GLN A 526 31.70 6.90 -18.29
C GLN A 526 31.26 7.43 -16.92
N PRO A 527 30.80 8.68 -16.82
CA PRO A 527 30.32 9.23 -15.56
C PRO A 527 29.06 8.48 -15.14
N ARG A 528 29.17 7.68 -14.10
CA ARG A 528 28.01 7.12 -13.39
C ARG A 528 27.29 8.28 -12.73
N LEU A 529 26.03 8.50 -13.10
CA LEU A 529 25.11 9.32 -12.29
C LEU A 529 25.09 8.74 -10.87
N PRO A 530 25.23 9.60 -9.82
CA PRO A 530 25.26 9.10 -8.45
C PRO A 530 23.91 8.49 -8.12
N ALA A 531 23.90 7.18 -7.85
CA ALA A 531 22.83 6.55 -7.09
C ALA A 531 22.76 7.29 -5.75
N THR A 532 21.58 7.76 -5.37
CA THR A 532 21.33 8.35 -4.07
C THR A 532 21.78 7.34 -3.02
N PRO A 533 22.84 7.57 -2.24
CA PRO A 533 23.30 6.59 -1.26
C PRO A 533 22.22 6.44 -0.19
N MET A 534 21.85 5.22 0.15
CA MET A 534 21.13 4.93 1.39
C MET A 534 21.92 5.60 2.53
N ALA A 535 21.24 6.37 3.40
CA ALA A 535 21.85 7.02 4.53
C ALA A 535 22.67 6.01 5.32
N SER A 536 23.96 6.30 5.54
CA SER A 536 24.83 5.40 6.29
C SER A 536 24.39 5.37 7.76
N ARG A 537 24.74 4.30 8.49
CA ARG A 537 24.47 4.24 9.95
C ARG A 537 25.11 5.41 10.68
N VAL A 538 26.25 5.87 10.20
CA VAL A 538 26.98 7.01 10.74
C VAL A 538 26.25 8.33 10.47
N ASP A 539 25.63 8.50 9.27
CA ASP A 539 24.76 9.64 8.98
C ASP A 539 23.54 9.67 9.91
N HIS A 540 23.00 8.49 10.24
CA HIS A 540 21.84 8.38 11.12
C HIS A 540 22.20 8.73 12.58
N ALA A 541 23.32 8.20 13.09
CA ALA A 541 23.83 8.57 14.42
C ALA A 541 24.15 10.08 14.52
N ALA A 542 24.78 10.66 13.49
CA ALA A 542 25.06 12.10 13.43
C ALA A 542 23.76 12.92 13.46
N ARG A 543 22.71 12.49 12.75
CA ARG A 543 21.41 13.16 12.76
C ARG A 543 20.77 13.15 14.14
N LEU A 544 20.73 11.98 14.81
CA LEU A 544 20.18 11.84 16.14
C LEU A 544 20.88 12.78 17.13
N LEU A 545 22.21 12.83 17.11
CA LEU A 545 22.99 13.68 18.00
C LEU A 545 22.88 15.18 17.67
N LEU A 546 22.77 15.57 16.40
CA LEU A 546 22.50 16.95 16.00
C LEU A 546 21.08 17.41 16.35
N SER A 547 20.11 16.49 16.37
CA SER A 547 18.73 16.79 16.75
C SER A 547 18.53 16.77 18.28
N HIS A 548 19.23 15.88 18.98
CA HIS A 548 19.11 15.61 20.40
C HIS A 548 20.49 15.58 21.05
N MET A 549 21.16 16.71 21.10
CA MET A 549 22.55 16.84 21.60
C MET A 549 22.69 16.34 23.05
N GLY A 550 21.61 16.43 23.85
CA GLY A 550 21.60 15.92 25.23
C GLY A 550 21.86 14.43 25.36
N PHE A 551 21.72 13.64 24.28
CA PHE A 551 22.07 12.21 24.31
C PHE A 551 23.56 11.97 24.54
N LEU A 552 24.43 12.92 24.20
CA LEU A 552 25.88 12.84 24.49
C LEU A 552 26.17 12.61 25.98
N GLU A 553 25.38 13.17 26.89
CA GLU A 553 25.56 13.00 28.34
C GLU A 553 25.46 11.53 28.80
N HIS A 554 24.75 10.72 28.02
CA HIS A 554 24.42 9.34 28.40
C HIS A 554 25.25 8.28 27.67
N LEU A 555 26.15 8.71 26.78
CA LEU A 555 27.04 7.82 26.07
C LEU A 555 28.20 7.33 26.94
N ALA A 556 28.61 6.08 26.76
CA ALA A 556 29.82 5.57 27.39
C ALA A 556 31.07 6.14 26.72
N GLN A 557 32.20 6.20 27.46
CA GLN A 557 33.48 6.69 26.93
C GLN A 557 33.90 5.94 25.64
N GLU A 558 33.50 4.69 25.49
CA GLU A 558 33.77 3.87 24.32
C GLU A 558 32.98 4.31 23.11
N ASP A 559 31.72 4.79 23.30
CA ASP A 559 30.86 5.32 22.26
C ASP A 559 31.40 6.62 21.68
N HIS A 560 31.83 7.55 22.56
CA HIS A 560 32.51 8.78 22.19
C HIS A 560 33.76 8.50 21.34
N THR A 561 34.59 7.57 21.80
CA THR A 561 35.80 7.18 21.06
C THR A 561 35.46 6.58 19.70
N ALA A 562 34.40 5.74 19.62
CA ALA A 562 33.99 5.10 18.38
C ALA A 562 33.41 6.09 17.34
N LEU A 563 32.71 7.12 17.81
CA LEU A 563 32.17 8.20 16.97
C LEU A 563 33.28 9.11 16.43
N CYS A 564 34.19 9.58 17.30
CA CYS A 564 35.29 10.45 16.90
C CYS A 564 36.33 9.75 16.01
N ALA A 565 36.44 8.42 16.12
CA ALA A 565 37.32 7.60 15.27
C ALA A 565 36.73 7.31 13.87
N GLN A 566 35.55 7.81 13.54
CA GLN A 566 34.99 7.65 12.20
C GLN A 566 35.84 8.40 11.15
N PRO A 567 35.88 7.89 9.90
CA PRO A 567 36.54 8.61 8.81
C PRO A 567 35.96 10.00 8.57
N ALA A 568 36.78 10.93 8.06
CA ALA A 568 36.25 12.20 7.60
C ALA A 568 35.16 11.99 6.52
N PRO A 569 34.08 12.78 6.54
CA PRO A 569 33.84 14.01 7.31
C PRO A 569 33.12 13.81 8.66
N HIS A 570 32.76 12.60 9.07
CA HIS A 570 31.92 12.36 10.26
C HIS A 570 32.70 12.45 11.58
N GLY A 571 33.91 11.88 11.66
CA GLY A 571 34.73 11.94 12.88
C GLY A 571 34.97 13.36 13.34
N PRO A 572 35.45 14.28 12.46
CA PRO A 572 35.57 15.71 12.79
C PRO A 572 34.25 16.35 13.24
N LEU A 573 33.10 15.96 12.64
CA LEU A 573 31.77 16.45 13.05
C LEU A 573 31.45 16.04 14.49
N PHE A 574 31.67 14.77 14.84
CA PHE A 574 31.43 14.30 16.19
C PHE A 574 32.35 14.94 17.23
N ALA A 575 33.63 15.07 16.91
CA ALA A 575 34.60 15.77 17.77
C ALA A 575 34.21 17.26 18.00
N TRP A 576 33.74 17.93 16.95
CA TRP A 576 33.21 19.29 17.06
C TRP A 576 31.96 19.32 17.94
N LEU A 577 31.03 18.36 17.78
CA LEU A 577 29.79 18.30 18.53
C LEU A 577 30.08 18.09 20.02
N GLU A 578 31.02 17.21 20.38
CA GLU A 578 31.47 17.00 21.74
C GLU A 578 32.09 18.26 22.34
N ALA A 579 32.95 18.99 21.60
CA ALA A 579 33.51 20.24 22.05
C ALA A 579 32.41 21.27 22.36
N GLN A 580 31.42 21.41 21.49
CA GLN A 580 30.27 22.31 21.71
C GLN A 580 29.44 21.89 22.92
N PHE A 581 29.25 20.59 23.13
CA PHE A 581 28.53 20.07 24.30
C PHE A 581 29.26 20.37 25.60
N HIS A 582 30.58 20.21 25.65
CA HIS A 582 31.40 20.50 26.83
C HIS A 582 31.49 22.00 27.15
N GLU A 583 31.48 22.84 26.11
CA GLU A 583 31.62 24.30 26.29
C GLU A 583 30.30 25.01 26.63
N HIS A 584 29.19 24.54 26.00
CA HIS A 584 27.93 25.27 26.05
C HIS A 584 26.73 24.43 26.57
N GLY A 585 26.93 23.14 26.84
CA GLY A 585 25.85 22.21 27.16
C GLY A 585 25.00 21.84 25.95
N PRO A 586 23.86 21.11 26.16
CA PRO A 586 23.00 20.68 25.07
C PRO A 586 22.32 21.87 24.38
N GLN A 587 22.47 21.95 23.07
CA GLN A 587 21.94 23.03 22.21
C GLN A 587 21.00 22.49 21.15
N PRO A 588 19.94 23.23 20.76
CA PRO A 588 19.05 22.83 19.66
C PRO A 588 19.77 23.04 18.31
N TRP A 589 19.34 22.25 17.29
CA TRP A 589 19.89 22.28 15.95
C TRP A 589 20.01 23.71 15.34
N ALA A 590 19.01 24.56 15.59
CA ALA A 590 19.03 25.94 15.09
C ALA A 590 20.27 26.74 15.55
N VAL A 591 20.71 26.55 16.79
CA VAL A 591 21.91 27.20 17.36
C VAL A 591 23.16 26.54 16.83
N LEU A 592 23.23 25.20 16.82
CA LEU A 592 24.36 24.44 16.26
C LEU A 592 24.61 24.78 14.79
N ARG A 593 23.56 24.97 14.01
CA ARG A 593 23.66 25.36 12.60
C ARG A 593 24.31 26.74 12.42
N GLU A 594 24.02 27.71 13.29
CA GLU A 594 24.65 29.02 13.21
C GLU A 594 26.12 28.97 13.65
N SER A 595 26.43 28.16 14.68
CA SER A 595 27.82 27.92 15.13
C SER A 595 28.66 27.16 14.10
N LEU A 596 28.04 26.36 13.23
CA LEU A 596 28.69 25.64 12.13
C LEU A 596 28.98 26.52 10.91
N ARG A 597 28.43 27.72 10.84
CA ARG A 597 28.53 28.59 9.67
C ARG A 597 29.97 28.93 9.34
N GLY A 598 30.41 28.50 8.16
CA GLY A 598 31.82 28.66 7.73
C GLY A 598 32.79 27.64 8.31
N HIS A 599 32.33 26.69 9.12
CA HIS A 599 33.14 25.61 9.65
C HIS A 599 33.26 24.46 8.63
N GLU A 600 34.36 23.71 8.64
CA GLU A 600 34.60 22.58 7.72
C GLU A 600 33.52 21.48 7.81
N CYS A 601 32.86 21.33 8.96
CA CYS A 601 31.79 20.37 9.19
C CYS A 601 30.40 20.86 8.74
N GLU A 602 30.25 22.13 8.29
CA GLU A 602 28.95 22.69 7.92
C GLU A 602 28.26 21.86 6.82
N ALA A 603 29.01 21.55 5.76
CA ALA A 603 28.46 20.85 4.59
C ALA A 603 27.92 19.47 4.93
N VAL A 604 28.61 18.71 5.79
CA VAL A 604 28.16 17.36 6.22
C VAL A 604 26.99 17.46 7.19
N ALA A 605 27.03 18.37 8.16
CA ALA A 605 25.96 18.56 9.12
C ALA A 605 24.61 18.95 8.42
N VAL A 606 24.70 19.94 7.50
CA VAL A 606 23.55 20.38 6.71
C VAL A 606 23.03 19.21 5.83
N LYS A 607 23.90 18.47 5.15
CA LYS A 607 23.52 17.31 4.34
C LYS A 607 22.81 16.23 5.16
N VAL A 608 23.31 15.91 6.34
CA VAL A 608 22.73 14.92 7.26
C VAL A 608 21.35 15.38 7.75
N MET A 609 21.17 16.67 8.02
CA MET A 609 19.92 17.23 8.54
C MET A 609 18.86 17.53 7.47
N THR A 610 19.24 17.69 6.19
CA THR A 610 18.33 17.98 5.07
C THR A 610 17.98 16.75 4.22
N GLY A 611 18.55 15.58 4.48
CA GLY A 611 18.28 14.34 3.74
C GLY A 611 16.81 13.92 3.82
N ALA A 612 16.34 13.19 2.82
CA ALA A 612 14.94 12.73 2.66
C ALA A 612 14.37 11.89 3.83
N HIS A 613 15.18 11.58 4.83
CA HIS A 613 14.81 10.88 6.07
C HIS A 613 14.94 11.77 7.31
N ALA A 614 14.77 13.09 7.16
CA ALA A 614 15.05 14.10 8.17
C ALA A 614 14.07 14.17 9.36
N GLN A 615 13.09 13.29 9.46
CA GLN A 615 12.17 13.26 10.60
C GLN A 615 12.68 12.27 11.64
N THR A 616 13.35 12.80 12.66
CA THR A 616 13.62 12.13 13.95
C THR A 616 12.48 12.47 14.91
N GLU A 617 11.26 12.03 14.57
CA GLU A 617 10.10 12.14 15.45
C GLU A 617 9.87 10.77 16.11
N GLY A 618 10.19 10.66 17.37
CA GLY A 618 10.01 9.49 18.20
C GLY A 618 9.99 9.90 19.68
N ASP A 619 9.52 9.00 20.55
CA ASP A 619 9.69 9.18 21.99
C ASP A 619 11.19 9.22 22.33
N GLU A 620 11.59 10.08 23.26
CA GLU A 620 12.99 10.26 23.65
C GLU A 620 13.66 8.95 24.07
N ALA A 621 12.93 8.06 24.74
CA ALA A 621 13.40 6.74 25.14
C ALA A 621 13.63 5.82 23.93
N GLU A 622 12.77 5.86 22.92
CA GLU A 622 12.93 5.10 21.67
C GLU A 622 14.14 5.59 20.85
N LEU A 623 14.28 6.91 20.69
CA LEU A 623 15.40 7.51 19.97
C LEU A 623 16.75 7.23 20.66
N ARG A 624 16.76 7.18 22.00
CA ARG A 624 17.95 6.81 22.78
C ARG A 624 18.29 5.32 22.61
N SER A 625 17.29 4.45 22.60
CA SER A 625 17.46 3.02 22.31
C SER A 625 17.98 2.79 20.90
N GLU A 626 17.45 3.53 19.90
CA GLU A 626 17.88 3.47 18.52
C GLU A 626 19.33 3.92 18.37
N LEU A 627 19.73 5.02 19.04
CA LEU A 627 21.12 5.48 19.06
C LEU A 627 22.06 4.42 19.66
N THR A 628 21.66 3.77 20.75
CA THR A 628 22.44 2.70 21.39
C THR A 628 22.64 1.51 20.44
N ASP A 629 21.60 1.07 19.74
CA ASP A 629 21.70 0.01 18.73
C ASP A 629 22.60 0.39 17.54
N LEU A 630 22.50 1.64 17.06
CA LEU A 630 23.38 2.16 16.01
C LEU A 630 24.84 2.19 16.43
N LEU A 631 25.14 2.64 17.67
CA LEU A 631 26.50 2.71 18.21
C LEU A 631 27.12 1.32 18.37
N ALA A 632 26.35 0.37 18.90
CA ALA A 632 26.81 -1.00 19.02
C ALA A 632 27.14 -1.62 17.63
N ARG A 633 26.33 -1.34 16.61
CA ARG A 633 26.58 -1.79 15.23
C ARG A 633 27.81 -1.12 14.61
N ILE A 634 28.03 0.17 14.86
CA ILE A 634 29.22 0.92 14.42
C ILE A 634 30.47 0.32 15.06
N GLN A 635 30.45 0.06 16.37
CA GLN A 635 31.56 -0.57 17.08
C GLN A 635 31.85 -2.00 16.58
N ILE A 636 30.81 -2.79 16.31
CA ILE A 636 30.99 -4.14 15.73
C ILE A 636 31.69 -4.08 14.36
N GLU A 637 31.40 -3.07 13.55
CA GLU A 637 32.09 -2.90 12.25
C GLU A 637 33.56 -2.54 12.41
N GLN A 638 33.87 -1.62 13.31
CA GLN A 638 35.26 -1.27 13.64
C GLN A 638 36.04 -2.45 14.21
N LEU A 639 35.41 -3.24 15.10
CA LEU A 639 36.03 -4.42 15.68
C LEU A 639 36.30 -5.52 14.65
N LYS A 640 35.53 -5.63 13.58
CA LYS A 640 35.80 -6.59 12.48
C LYS A 640 37.13 -6.32 11.79
N GLU A 641 37.48 -5.07 11.53
CA GLU A 641 38.74 -4.68 10.92
C GLU A 641 39.93 -4.99 11.87
N GLN A 642 39.76 -4.64 13.16
CA GLN A 642 40.76 -4.91 14.19
C GLN A 642 40.98 -6.43 14.40
N LEU A 643 39.92 -7.24 14.37
CA LEU A 643 39.97 -8.68 14.45
C LEU A 643 40.74 -9.29 13.25
N GLN A 644 40.50 -8.80 12.04
CA GLN A 644 41.23 -9.23 10.86
C GLN A 644 42.72 -8.86 10.95
N TYR A 645 43.04 -7.69 11.43
CA TYR A 645 44.42 -7.25 11.64
C TYR A 645 45.14 -8.09 12.72
N ALA A 646 44.48 -8.32 13.87
CA ALA A 646 45.04 -9.14 14.95
C ALA A 646 45.28 -10.59 14.50
N LEU A 647 44.39 -11.14 13.67
CA LEU A 647 44.57 -12.48 13.09
C LEU A 647 45.72 -12.50 12.09
N ALA A 648 45.86 -11.49 11.23
CA ALA A 648 46.91 -11.38 10.24
C ALA A 648 48.31 -11.17 10.87
N SER A 649 48.38 -10.46 12.01
CA SER A 649 49.59 -10.21 12.78
C SER A 649 49.98 -11.38 13.72
N GLY A 650 49.12 -12.40 13.88
CA GLY A 650 49.35 -13.55 14.76
C GLY A 650 49.16 -13.24 16.26
N ASP A 651 48.61 -12.09 16.62
CA ASP A 651 48.35 -11.73 18.03
C ASP A 651 47.05 -12.35 18.54
N LEU A 652 47.15 -13.62 18.94
CA LEU A 652 46.03 -14.42 19.43
C LEU A 652 45.43 -13.88 20.76
N ASN A 653 46.21 -13.18 21.58
CA ASN A 653 45.71 -12.62 22.83
C ASN A 653 44.82 -11.42 22.54
N ARG A 654 45.28 -10.54 21.68
CA ARG A 654 44.51 -9.39 21.21
C ARG A 654 43.26 -9.83 20.45
N TRP A 655 43.36 -10.86 19.62
CA TRP A 655 42.23 -11.43 18.92
C TRP A 655 41.15 -11.95 19.87
N ARG A 656 41.49 -12.68 20.94
CA ARG A 656 40.54 -13.19 21.94
C ARG A 656 39.82 -12.08 22.67
N GLU A 657 40.53 -11.01 23.03
CA GLU A 657 39.98 -9.86 23.72
C GLU A 657 38.94 -9.16 22.81
N LEU A 658 39.31 -8.88 21.57
CA LEU A 658 38.42 -8.21 20.58
C LEU A 658 37.21 -9.09 20.21
N ASP A 659 37.39 -10.42 20.13
CA ASP A 659 36.29 -11.34 19.85
C ASP A 659 35.29 -11.43 21.02
N ALA A 660 35.78 -11.44 22.26
CA ALA A 660 34.94 -11.40 23.44
C ALA A 660 34.13 -10.11 23.48
N ARG A 661 34.73 -8.96 23.16
CA ARG A 661 34.06 -7.67 23.08
C ARG A 661 33.01 -7.62 21.96
N SER A 662 33.35 -8.16 20.77
CA SER A 662 32.41 -8.28 19.65
C SER A 662 31.19 -9.14 19.99
N ARG A 663 31.40 -10.24 20.76
CA ARG A 663 30.27 -11.08 21.23
C ARG A 663 29.40 -10.36 22.24
N ALA A 664 29.98 -9.59 23.15
CA ALA A 664 29.22 -8.78 24.13
C ALA A 664 28.33 -7.73 23.42
N LEU A 665 28.88 -6.99 22.45
CA LEU A 665 28.10 -6.00 21.68
C LEU A 665 27.00 -6.67 20.84
N LYS A 666 27.26 -7.84 20.24
CA LYS A 666 26.23 -8.60 19.51
C LYS A 666 25.10 -9.08 20.42
N ALA A 667 25.36 -9.35 21.69
CA ALA A 667 24.33 -9.71 22.65
C ALA A 667 23.43 -8.50 23.02
N VAL A 668 23.95 -7.27 22.95
CA VAL A 668 23.15 -6.03 23.15
C VAL A 668 22.23 -5.80 21.97
N VAL A 669 22.69 -6.09 20.74
CA VAL A 669 21.93 -5.88 19.50
C VAL A 669 20.96 -7.03 19.20
N ALA A 670 21.21 -8.23 19.79
CA ALA A 670 20.33 -9.38 19.63
C ALA A 670 19.06 -9.17 20.46
N PRO A 671 17.86 -9.49 19.93
CA PRO A 671 16.65 -9.50 20.75
C PRO A 671 16.83 -10.45 21.94
N PRO A 672 16.26 -10.17 23.12
CA PRO A 672 16.38 -11.04 24.28
C PRO A 672 15.85 -12.42 23.89
N ALA A 673 16.65 -13.47 24.21
CA ALA A 673 16.23 -14.84 24.00
C ALA A 673 14.91 -15.09 24.74
N PRO A 674 13.92 -15.75 24.13
CA PRO A 674 12.66 -16.05 24.78
C PRO A 674 12.93 -16.87 26.04
N LYS A 675 12.38 -16.40 27.18
CA LYS A 675 12.34 -17.14 28.45
C LYS A 675 11.29 -18.22 28.38
#